data_616a8d2281a13494e80819d467d96a7f
#
_entry.id   616a8d2281a13494e80819d467d96a7f
#
_cell.length_a   1.000
_cell.length_b   1.000
_cell.length_c   1.000
_cell.angle_alpha   90.00
_cell.angle_beta   90.00
_cell.angle_gamma   90.00
#
_symmetry.space_group_name_H-M   'P 1'
#
loop_
_entity.id
_entity.type
_entity.pdbx_description
1 polymer ?
#
loop_
_entity_poly.entity_id
_entity_poly.type
_entity_poly.pdbx_seq_one_letter_code
_entity_poly.pdbx_strand_id
1 'polypeptide(L)'
;MLKPTLPILIALFLAPLAALQAADLRLPSIFSDHMVLQCAKAVPVWGWAEAGEQIVVEFAGQTKSTTANAEGKWTVQLDALEASADSREMVVRSLTRNRSVKIADVIVGEVWAGGGQSNMEFDMKAITSAAAEIEASANPTLRQFHVLKNPAARTPVDDVQGYWTVARPGTTEDFIAAGYYFAKSIQRELKTPVGLIKVCWGGSKVEPWISPASLATVPELAAGAKNLDAMSERNKSAFREWLKKNKREDRATSDVSLFLSGPVSKDDGWVAVKDSGPVSDPALSKFGAFWFRKEVSLSARQTGAVQVLQFGPTAQFDQVYWNGTLIGERSVDNFTGLISVRHYLIPPALLKEGVNQLAVRLFAPAEPPGFSWFPSVGTTKMLGGWMAKAEYALPPLDPEAKKAVPPLTGQHVLPGRLFNGMVHPILPYAIRGVLWYQGESNTGNASLYRTSFPLLIQDWRQHWQQGDFPFYFCQLANYRAKTNQPGESVWAELREAQAMTLSVANTGMAVLIDTGESEDIHPQSKQIAGERLAQIALAKTYGREVVHSGPSYASMKIEGSAIRLSFDHLGGGLVAKEVPATYDVMRKAGKTAPLVRNSPHSQLEGFAICGPDKQWGWADAKIDGDTVLVSSDQVPAPIAVRYGWADNPTCNLYNAAALPASPFRTDDFAFAVASPAPPTKPSSVSKPTLSSPPAPPSGKPLAITPTPRTENPGWMKIVERQAAAAKPGKWDLVLIGDSITAGWQSGAPSEIWRKHFPAYRTLNLGIAADKTENVLWRLAFPGTLDGYQPKLFVLMIGTNNTGHRFGTETADDTAQGVRAILDTLAAKAPGSKVLLLAIFPRGEVIKRQRNDEVNRQIEKLADNQKVFWLDLSEHFLESDGTLTKRLFQDEKPYPIHLNAEGYQAWAKAMQLKIEELMKK
;
A
#
# COMPACT_ATOMS: atom_id res chain seq x y z
N MET A 1 21.28 84.23 0.60
CA MET A 1 21.43 83.19 -0.42
C MET A 1 22.40 82.07 0.11
N LEU A 2 21.87 81.09 0.75
CA LEU A 2 22.64 79.97 1.28
C LEU A 2 22.15 78.71 0.52
N LYS A 3 23.07 78.05 -0.18
CA LYS A 3 22.86 76.80 -0.82
C LYS A 3 22.97 75.71 0.26
N PRO A 4 22.07 74.70 0.31
CA PRO A 4 22.27 73.51 1.18
C PRO A 4 23.12 72.45 0.49
N THR A 5 24.14 72.04 1.21
CA THR A 5 25.02 70.89 0.91
C THR A 5 24.34 69.62 1.23
N LEU A 6 24.27 68.68 0.26
CA LEU A 6 23.78 67.33 0.34
C LEU A 6 24.79 66.41 1.03
N PRO A 7 24.47 65.63 2.07
CA PRO A 7 25.39 64.62 2.57
C PRO A 7 25.24 63.36 1.76
N ILE A 8 26.38 62.87 1.25
CA ILE A 8 26.53 61.57 0.58
C ILE A 8 26.39 60.51 1.66
N LEU A 9 25.29 59.76 1.63
CA LEU A 9 25.09 58.53 2.45
C LEU A 9 25.89 57.39 1.81
N ILE A 10 27.02 57.01 2.40
CA ILE A 10 27.71 55.78 2.11
C ILE A 10 26.92 54.63 2.73
N ALA A 11 26.11 53.93 1.93
CA ALA A 11 25.49 52.65 2.33
C ALA A 11 26.59 51.60 2.38
N LEU A 12 27.09 51.31 3.58
CA LEU A 12 27.84 50.08 3.84
C LEU A 12 26.89 48.90 3.64
N PHE A 13 27.06 48.14 2.58
CA PHE A 13 26.51 46.80 2.44
C PHE A 13 27.17 45.92 3.50
N LEU A 14 26.51 45.76 4.65
CA LEU A 14 26.70 44.63 5.56
C LEU A 14 26.10 43.40 4.88
N ALA A 15 26.86 42.70 4.02
CA ALA A 15 26.61 41.33 3.72
C ALA A 15 26.63 40.56 5.05
N PRO A 16 25.64 39.73 5.37
CA PRO A 16 25.76 38.85 6.55
C PRO A 16 26.98 37.96 6.27
N LEU A 17 28.03 38.10 7.08
CA LEU A 17 28.99 37.01 7.27
C LEU A 17 28.20 35.83 7.84
N ALA A 18 27.63 35.01 6.96
CA ALA A 18 27.35 33.64 7.32
C ALA A 18 28.70 33.08 7.77
N ALA A 19 28.84 32.81 9.04
CA ALA A 19 30.00 32.11 9.57
C ALA A 19 30.17 30.88 8.68
N LEU A 20 31.25 30.85 7.88
CA LEU A 20 31.71 29.62 7.24
C LEU A 20 32.08 28.67 8.40
N GLN A 21 31.11 27.88 8.86
CA GLN A 21 31.47 26.66 9.57
C GLN A 21 32.28 25.86 8.57
N ALA A 22 33.55 25.66 8.88
CA ALA A 22 34.46 24.84 8.08
C ALA A 22 33.76 23.52 7.78
N ALA A 23 33.53 23.26 6.48
CA ALA A 23 32.86 22.03 6.09
C ALA A 23 33.78 20.86 6.45
N ASP A 24 33.33 20.00 7.35
CA ASP A 24 34.08 18.80 7.73
C ASP A 24 34.19 17.83 6.55
N LEU A 25 35.33 17.13 6.44
CA LEU A 25 35.49 16.03 5.50
C LEU A 25 34.42 14.98 5.77
N ARG A 26 33.46 14.81 4.84
CA ARG A 26 32.38 13.86 4.98
C ARG A 26 32.05 13.17 3.67
N LEU A 27 31.46 11.99 3.78
CA LEU A 27 30.97 11.18 2.67
C LEU A 27 29.45 11.05 2.76
N PRO A 28 28.74 10.80 1.64
CA PRO A 28 27.36 10.38 1.68
C PRO A 28 27.19 9.07 2.46
N SER A 29 26.01 8.89 3.08
CA SER A 29 25.69 7.72 3.90
C SER A 29 25.87 6.38 3.17
N ILE A 30 25.80 6.36 1.85
CA ILE A 30 26.00 5.14 1.05
C ILE A 30 27.46 4.63 1.12
N PHE A 31 28.43 5.54 1.39
CA PHE A 31 29.81 5.17 1.69
C PHE A 31 29.97 5.01 3.21
N SER A 32 29.61 3.85 3.70
CA SER A 32 29.74 3.51 5.11
C SER A 32 30.13 2.04 5.28
N ASP A 33 30.41 1.64 6.52
CA ASP A 33 30.81 0.28 6.86
C ASP A 33 29.88 -0.75 6.25
N HIS A 34 30.41 -1.89 5.86
CA HIS A 34 29.73 -3.01 5.23
C HIS A 34 29.30 -2.76 3.76
N MET A 35 29.69 -1.67 3.12
CA MET A 35 29.29 -1.39 1.73
C MET A 35 29.84 -2.42 0.75
N VAL A 36 29.13 -2.56 -0.40
CA VAL A 36 29.58 -3.32 -1.55
C VAL A 36 29.83 -2.37 -2.71
N LEU A 37 31.05 -2.32 -3.24
CA LEU A 37 31.38 -1.57 -4.44
C LEU A 37 31.17 -2.42 -5.68
N GLN A 38 30.69 -1.80 -6.78
CA GLN A 38 30.46 -2.50 -8.03
C GLN A 38 31.77 -2.98 -8.66
N CYS A 39 31.85 -4.26 -9.02
CA CYS A 39 32.97 -4.84 -9.76
C CYS A 39 32.90 -4.55 -11.28
N ALA A 40 34.04 -4.70 -11.96
CA ALA A 40 34.18 -4.62 -13.41
C ALA A 40 33.69 -3.30 -14.06
N LYS A 41 33.63 -2.25 -13.26
CA LYS A 41 33.31 -0.87 -13.70
C LYS A 41 34.16 0.12 -12.92
N ALA A 42 34.39 1.29 -13.47
CA ALA A 42 34.94 2.41 -12.72
C ALA A 42 33.97 2.83 -11.61
N VAL A 43 34.50 3.12 -10.41
CA VAL A 43 33.71 3.40 -9.20
C VAL A 43 33.88 4.86 -8.80
N PRO A 44 32.87 5.72 -8.97
CA PRO A 44 32.88 7.08 -8.44
C PRO A 44 32.81 7.06 -6.91
N VAL A 45 33.66 7.83 -6.25
CA VAL A 45 33.61 8.13 -4.81
C VAL A 45 33.58 9.64 -4.64
N TRP A 46 32.63 10.15 -3.88
CA TRP A 46 32.41 11.60 -3.73
C TRP A 46 32.08 11.98 -2.30
N GLY A 47 32.19 13.27 -2.03
CA GLY A 47 31.85 13.82 -0.72
C GLY A 47 32.03 15.32 -0.65
N TRP A 48 32.18 15.81 0.58
CA TRP A 48 32.32 17.24 0.86
C TRP A 48 33.54 17.48 1.74
N ALA A 49 34.16 18.63 1.53
CA ALA A 49 35.28 19.15 2.30
C ALA A 49 35.29 20.67 2.14
N GLU A 50 36.26 21.36 2.74
CA GLU A 50 36.44 22.79 2.46
C GLU A 50 36.87 23.05 1.01
N ALA A 51 36.40 24.15 0.43
CA ALA A 51 36.77 24.56 -0.93
C ALA A 51 38.32 24.64 -1.10
N GLY A 52 38.84 24.01 -2.12
CA GLY A 52 40.28 23.93 -2.36
C GLY A 52 41.03 22.86 -1.58
N GLU A 53 40.37 22.10 -0.72
CA GLU A 53 40.99 21.03 0.07
C GLU A 53 41.38 19.85 -0.82
N GLN A 54 42.62 19.36 -0.66
CA GLN A 54 43.13 18.21 -1.41
C GLN A 54 42.72 16.91 -0.73
N ILE A 55 41.99 16.08 -1.45
CA ILE A 55 41.44 14.82 -0.97
C ILE A 55 42.12 13.64 -1.67
N VAL A 56 42.42 12.62 -0.90
CA VAL A 56 42.95 11.33 -1.38
C VAL A 56 42.04 10.20 -0.92
N VAL A 57 41.70 9.32 -1.85
CA VAL A 57 40.96 8.06 -1.58
C VAL A 57 41.88 6.90 -1.85
N GLU A 58 42.04 6.03 -0.86
CA GLU A 58 42.81 4.79 -0.93
C GLU A 58 41.89 3.59 -0.76
N PHE A 59 41.91 2.67 -1.72
CA PHE A 59 41.18 1.42 -1.68
C PHE A 59 41.76 0.37 -2.61
N ALA A 60 41.89 -0.87 -2.16
CA ALA A 60 42.31 -2.03 -2.96
C ALA A 60 43.58 -1.80 -3.75
N GLY A 61 44.60 -1.16 -3.14
CA GLY A 61 45.87 -0.84 -3.77
C GLY A 61 45.87 0.37 -4.72
N GLN A 62 44.73 0.99 -4.93
CA GLN A 62 44.58 2.24 -5.68
C GLN A 62 44.68 3.45 -4.76
N THR A 63 45.32 4.51 -5.24
CA THR A 63 45.36 5.82 -4.60
C THR A 63 44.94 6.86 -5.64
N LYS A 64 43.85 7.56 -5.43
CA LYS A 64 43.31 8.60 -6.32
C LYS A 64 43.16 9.89 -5.55
N SER A 65 43.47 11.01 -6.21
CA SER A 65 43.39 12.35 -5.60
C SER A 65 42.53 13.32 -6.39
N THR A 66 41.97 14.30 -5.71
CA THR A 66 41.19 15.39 -6.29
C THR A 66 41.25 16.61 -5.39
N THR A 67 40.64 17.70 -5.85
CA THR A 67 40.50 18.93 -5.06
C THR A 67 39.02 19.29 -4.96
N ALA A 68 38.56 19.62 -3.76
CA ALA A 68 37.22 20.10 -3.56
C ALA A 68 36.94 21.41 -4.32
N ASN A 69 35.85 21.49 -5.03
CA ASN A 69 35.48 22.67 -5.83
C ASN A 69 35.02 23.84 -4.92
N ALA A 70 34.61 24.97 -5.53
CA ALA A 70 34.17 26.16 -4.79
C ALA A 70 32.97 25.90 -3.88
N GLU A 71 32.12 24.93 -4.21
CA GLU A 71 30.96 24.50 -3.39
C GLU A 71 31.35 23.47 -2.31
N GLY A 72 32.64 23.13 -2.19
CA GLY A 72 33.14 22.14 -1.25
C GLY A 72 32.84 20.70 -1.65
N LYS A 73 32.43 20.42 -2.90
CA LYS A 73 32.18 19.08 -3.40
C LYS A 73 33.43 18.52 -4.08
N TRP A 74 33.69 17.24 -3.88
CA TRP A 74 34.78 16.53 -4.56
C TRP A 74 34.32 15.16 -5.07
N THR A 75 34.96 14.70 -6.14
CA THR A 75 34.75 13.36 -6.70
C THR A 75 36.08 12.81 -7.18
N VAL A 76 36.30 11.52 -6.94
CA VAL A 76 37.37 10.73 -7.59
C VAL A 76 36.73 9.54 -8.28
N GLN A 77 37.44 8.93 -9.21
CA GLN A 77 37.07 7.71 -9.88
C GLN A 77 38.13 6.64 -9.67
N LEU A 78 37.76 5.56 -8.96
CA LEU A 78 38.56 4.36 -8.89
C LEU A 78 38.47 3.62 -10.22
N ASP A 79 39.57 3.02 -10.65
CA ASP A 79 39.55 2.11 -11.79
C ASP A 79 38.70 0.87 -11.49
N ALA A 80 38.32 0.11 -12.52
CA ALA A 80 37.54 -1.09 -12.39
C ALA A 80 38.13 -2.05 -11.36
N LEU A 81 37.29 -2.48 -10.42
CA LEU A 81 37.65 -3.37 -9.33
C LEU A 81 37.33 -4.84 -9.68
N GLU A 82 38.17 -5.75 -9.28
CA GLU A 82 37.87 -7.18 -9.34
C GLU A 82 36.95 -7.58 -8.19
N ALA A 83 36.03 -8.51 -8.46
CA ALA A 83 35.13 -9.04 -7.44
C ALA A 83 35.93 -9.75 -6.34
N SER A 84 35.65 -9.43 -5.08
CA SER A 84 36.33 -10.02 -3.93
C SER A 84 35.43 -10.02 -2.70
N ALA A 85 35.39 -11.16 -2.01
CA ALA A 85 34.74 -11.31 -0.71
C ALA A 85 35.63 -10.82 0.44
N ASP A 86 36.90 -10.50 0.19
CA ASP A 86 37.81 -10.05 1.22
C ASP A 86 37.37 -8.68 1.76
N SER A 87 37.19 -8.61 3.04
CA SER A 87 36.88 -7.38 3.76
C SER A 87 38.09 -6.45 3.77
N ARG A 88 37.94 -5.23 3.27
CA ARG A 88 39.00 -4.22 3.15
C ARG A 88 38.57 -2.92 3.82
N GLU A 89 39.54 -2.06 4.18
CA GLU A 89 39.31 -0.70 4.62
C GLU A 89 39.43 0.27 3.43
N MET A 90 38.49 1.20 3.28
CA MET A 90 38.65 2.38 2.44
C MET A 90 39.04 3.56 3.30
N VAL A 91 40.06 4.32 2.90
CA VAL A 91 40.51 5.51 3.63
C VAL A 91 40.36 6.74 2.74
N VAL A 92 39.65 7.74 3.22
CA VAL A 92 39.56 9.07 2.60
C VAL A 92 40.28 10.06 3.48
N ARG A 93 41.27 10.74 2.94
CA ARG A 93 42.11 11.68 3.70
C ARG A 93 42.13 13.07 3.06
N SER A 94 42.15 14.08 3.92
CA SER A 94 42.52 15.41 3.55
C SER A 94 44.03 15.60 3.75
N LEU A 95 44.76 15.97 2.70
CA LEU A 95 46.17 16.27 2.78
C LEU A 95 46.48 17.64 3.43
N THR A 96 45.53 18.57 3.30
CA THR A 96 45.69 19.96 3.76
C THR A 96 45.32 20.13 5.25
N ARG A 97 44.47 19.27 5.81
CA ARG A 97 43.89 19.47 7.17
C ARG A 97 44.11 18.31 8.13
N ASN A 98 44.92 17.30 7.73
CA ASN A 98 45.21 16.11 8.53
C ASN A 98 43.96 15.43 9.13
N ARG A 99 42.91 15.32 8.34
CA ARG A 99 41.64 14.67 8.66
C ARG A 99 41.47 13.40 7.81
N SER A 100 40.85 12.37 8.37
CA SER A 100 40.57 11.14 7.65
C SER A 100 39.24 10.54 8.05
N VAL A 101 38.56 9.92 7.07
CA VAL A 101 37.39 9.05 7.28
C VAL A 101 37.81 7.64 6.86
N LYS A 102 37.57 6.67 7.72
CA LYS A 102 37.82 5.24 7.47
C LYS A 102 36.49 4.53 7.36
N ILE A 103 36.35 3.69 6.34
CA ILE A 103 35.19 2.84 6.12
C ILE A 103 35.66 1.40 6.18
N ALA A 104 35.14 0.67 7.14
CA ALA A 104 35.52 -0.71 7.41
C ALA A 104 34.66 -1.70 6.65
N ASP A 105 35.19 -2.91 6.47
CA ASP A 105 34.45 -4.06 5.91
C ASP A 105 33.84 -3.76 4.54
N VAL A 106 34.63 -3.21 3.62
CA VAL A 106 34.24 -2.98 2.22
C VAL A 106 34.57 -4.21 1.39
N ILE A 107 33.60 -4.72 0.65
CA ILE A 107 33.78 -5.81 -0.32
C ILE A 107 33.45 -5.32 -1.74
N VAL A 108 33.83 -6.12 -2.74
CA VAL A 108 33.59 -5.81 -4.14
C VAL A 108 32.73 -6.90 -4.78
N GLY A 109 31.66 -6.51 -5.44
CA GLY A 109 30.71 -7.46 -6.03
C GLY A 109 29.75 -6.83 -7.01
N GLU A 110 28.63 -7.48 -7.24
CA GLU A 110 27.54 -6.99 -8.07
C GLU A 110 26.58 -6.13 -7.26
N VAL A 111 26.31 -4.90 -7.67
CA VAL A 111 25.40 -3.99 -6.97
C VAL A 111 24.13 -3.77 -7.79
N TRP A 112 22.97 -4.07 -7.21
CA TRP A 112 21.67 -3.89 -7.85
C TRP A 112 20.77 -2.99 -7.02
N ALA A 113 20.13 -2.01 -7.67
CA ALA A 113 19.12 -1.17 -7.01
C ALA A 113 17.72 -1.81 -7.12
N GLY A 114 17.07 -2.05 -6.00
CA GLY A 114 15.68 -2.53 -5.92
C GLY A 114 14.72 -1.37 -5.71
N GLY A 115 14.02 -0.96 -6.78
CA GLY A 115 13.09 0.17 -6.80
C GLY A 115 11.64 -0.23 -7.01
N GLY A 116 10.70 0.65 -6.66
CA GLY A 116 9.28 0.42 -6.87
C GLY A 116 8.38 0.74 -5.68
N GLN A 117 7.27 0.01 -5.57
CA GLN A 117 6.31 0.21 -4.49
C GLN A 117 6.27 -0.96 -3.49
N SER A 118 5.16 -1.14 -2.80
CA SER A 118 5.02 -2.10 -1.69
C SER A 118 5.44 -3.53 -2.03
N ASN A 119 5.24 -4.00 -3.26
CA ASN A 119 5.65 -5.34 -3.66
C ASN A 119 7.17 -5.50 -3.79
N MET A 120 7.92 -4.43 -4.11
CA MET A 120 9.38 -4.42 -3.96
C MET A 120 9.79 -4.16 -2.51
N GLU A 121 9.11 -3.28 -1.80
CA GLU A 121 9.38 -2.97 -0.38
C GLU A 121 9.10 -4.14 0.56
N PHE A 122 8.40 -5.17 0.10
CA PHE A 122 7.99 -6.33 0.87
C PHE A 122 9.20 -7.05 1.48
N ASP A 123 9.31 -6.99 2.80
CA ASP A 123 10.45 -7.52 3.55
C ASP A 123 10.36 -9.04 3.76
N MET A 124 11.51 -9.70 3.95
CA MET A 124 11.60 -11.12 4.25
C MET A 124 10.74 -11.54 5.45
N LYS A 125 10.68 -10.74 6.51
CA LYS A 125 9.84 -11.00 7.71
C LYS A 125 8.34 -11.07 7.42
N ALA A 126 7.89 -10.50 6.30
CA ALA A 126 6.49 -10.51 5.91
C ALA A 126 6.09 -11.78 5.14
N ILE A 127 7.04 -12.61 4.74
CA ILE A 127 6.79 -13.91 4.11
C ILE A 127 6.53 -14.95 5.20
N THR A 128 5.34 -15.54 5.23
CA THR A 128 4.93 -16.49 6.27
C THR A 128 5.81 -17.75 6.33
N SER A 129 6.35 -18.18 5.18
CA SER A 129 7.19 -19.37 5.06
C SER A 129 8.70 -19.10 5.15
N ALA A 130 9.13 -17.83 5.35
CA ALA A 130 10.55 -17.48 5.30
C ALA A 130 11.33 -17.72 6.59
N ALA A 131 10.71 -18.17 7.68
CA ALA A 131 11.38 -18.32 8.98
C ALA A 131 12.65 -19.20 8.90
N ALA A 132 12.57 -20.34 8.24
CA ALA A 132 13.75 -21.23 8.06
C ALA A 132 14.84 -20.60 7.16
N GLU A 133 14.44 -19.85 6.13
CA GLU A 133 15.36 -19.12 5.25
C GLU A 133 16.07 -17.99 6.01
N ILE A 134 15.35 -17.26 6.86
CA ILE A 134 15.92 -16.20 7.70
C ILE A 134 16.91 -16.80 8.70
N GLU A 135 16.56 -17.91 9.36
CA GLU A 135 17.45 -18.58 10.32
C GLU A 135 18.73 -19.08 9.65
N ALA A 136 18.64 -19.53 8.40
CA ALA A 136 19.78 -20.00 7.61
C ALA A 136 20.51 -18.89 6.84
N SER A 137 20.16 -17.62 7.02
CA SER A 137 20.58 -16.52 6.14
C SER A 137 21.96 -15.94 6.39
N ALA A 138 22.78 -16.53 7.30
CA ALA A 138 24.12 -16.04 7.58
C ALA A 138 25.00 -16.05 6.33
N ASN A 139 25.19 -14.90 5.72
CA ASN A 139 25.91 -14.72 4.45
C ASN A 139 26.64 -13.37 4.43
N PRO A 140 27.96 -13.31 4.76
CA PRO A 140 28.71 -12.08 4.84
C PRO A 140 28.89 -11.38 3.49
N THR A 141 28.65 -12.08 2.39
CA THR A 141 28.81 -11.55 1.02
C THR A 141 27.51 -11.12 0.37
N LEU A 142 26.38 -11.23 1.08
CA LEU A 142 25.09 -10.66 0.72
C LEU A 142 24.78 -9.46 1.63
N ARG A 143 24.64 -8.28 1.07
CA ARG A 143 24.45 -7.05 1.83
C ARG A 143 23.37 -6.17 1.23
N GLN A 144 22.74 -5.34 2.06
CA GLN A 144 21.72 -4.40 1.58
C GLN A 144 21.95 -3.02 2.19
N PHE A 145 21.92 -2.00 1.34
CA PHE A 145 21.81 -0.60 1.73
C PHE A 145 20.33 -0.22 1.83
N HIS A 146 19.94 0.30 2.97
CA HIS A 146 18.57 0.77 3.21
C HIS A 146 18.52 2.27 3.01
N VAL A 147 17.88 2.73 1.92
CA VAL A 147 17.55 4.14 1.73
C VAL A 147 16.34 4.48 2.57
N LEU A 148 16.47 5.39 3.53
CA LEU A 148 15.34 5.83 4.32
C LEU A 148 14.43 6.78 3.55
N LYS A 149 13.16 6.71 3.88
CA LYS A 149 12.09 7.46 3.22
C LYS A 149 12.20 8.97 3.44
N ASN A 150 12.54 9.72 2.42
CA ASN A 150 12.56 11.19 2.43
C ASN A 150 11.52 11.76 1.44
N PRO A 151 10.30 12.11 1.88
CA PRO A 151 9.24 12.55 0.98
C PRO A 151 9.24 14.06 0.72
N ALA A 152 10.01 14.83 1.47
CA ALA A 152 9.88 16.30 1.50
C ALA A 152 10.75 17.03 0.48
N ALA A 153 11.56 16.29 -0.29
CA ALA A 153 12.53 16.87 -1.21
C ALA A 153 11.88 17.52 -2.45
N ARG A 154 11.61 18.82 -2.39
CA ARG A 154 11.14 19.61 -3.56
C ARG A 154 12.22 19.77 -4.60
N THR A 155 13.44 19.90 -4.16
CA THR A 155 14.66 19.94 -4.98
C THR A 155 15.51 18.71 -4.67
N PRO A 156 16.37 18.28 -5.59
CA PRO A 156 17.31 17.21 -5.33
C PRO A 156 18.12 17.46 -4.06
N VAL A 157 18.22 16.43 -3.20
CA VAL A 157 19.10 16.49 -2.03
C VAL A 157 20.43 15.80 -2.34
N ASP A 158 21.48 16.26 -1.69
CA ASP A 158 22.85 15.78 -1.97
C ASP A 158 23.21 14.50 -1.21
N ASP A 159 22.48 14.15 -0.16
CA ASP A 159 22.70 12.96 0.66
C ASP A 159 21.38 12.37 1.13
N VAL A 160 21.39 11.08 1.40
CA VAL A 160 20.24 10.32 1.90
C VAL A 160 20.58 9.77 3.29
N GLN A 161 19.61 9.70 4.16
CA GLN A 161 19.76 8.87 5.34
C GLN A 161 19.67 7.40 4.92
N GLY A 162 20.67 6.61 5.30
CA GLY A 162 20.72 5.19 4.94
C GLY A 162 21.86 4.45 5.66
N TYR A 163 21.87 3.13 5.53
CA TYR A 163 22.86 2.26 6.18
C TYR A 163 22.94 0.92 5.48
N TRP A 164 24.13 0.31 5.51
CA TRP A 164 24.35 -1.07 5.05
C TRP A 164 24.07 -2.08 6.14
N THR A 165 23.54 -3.24 5.76
CA THR A 165 23.41 -4.42 6.62
C THR A 165 23.92 -5.65 5.92
N VAL A 166 24.49 -6.58 6.71
CA VAL A 166 24.95 -7.90 6.25
C VAL A 166 23.85 -8.92 6.49
N ALA A 167 23.58 -9.82 5.54
CA ALA A 167 22.58 -10.84 5.69
C ALA A 167 22.94 -11.84 6.81
N ARG A 168 22.05 -11.92 7.80
CA ARG A 168 22.13 -12.84 8.94
C ARG A 168 20.81 -12.81 9.71
N PRO A 169 20.51 -13.81 10.56
CA PRO A 169 19.41 -13.71 11.50
C PRO A 169 19.48 -12.42 12.33
N GLY A 170 18.39 -11.67 12.39
CA GLY A 170 18.28 -10.35 13.03
C GLY A 170 18.51 -9.15 12.10
N THR A 171 18.88 -9.36 10.83
CA THR A 171 18.99 -8.29 9.81
C THR A 171 18.31 -8.67 8.49
N THR A 172 18.36 -9.95 8.11
CA THR A 172 17.73 -10.45 6.87
C THR A 172 16.22 -10.24 6.87
N GLU A 173 15.59 -10.16 8.02
CA GLU A 173 14.17 -9.82 8.19
C GLU A 173 13.76 -8.55 7.44
N ASP A 174 14.66 -7.56 7.32
CA ASP A 174 14.40 -6.26 6.70
C ASP A 174 14.91 -6.15 5.25
N PHE A 175 15.43 -7.25 4.68
CA PHE A 175 15.80 -7.28 3.27
C PHE A 175 14.55 -7.32 2.39
N ILE A 176 14.61 -6.61 1.25
CA ILE A 176 13.58 -6.73 0.21
C ILE A 176 13.55 -8.17 -0.30
N ALA A 177 12.40 -8.83 -0.16
CA ALA A 177 12.32 -10.27 -0.36
C ALA A 177 12.63 -10.69 -1.80
N ALA A 178 12.04 -10.03 -2.81
CA ALA A 178 12.35 -10.32 -4.21
C ALA A 178 13.83 -10.07 -4.53
N GLY A 179 14.41 -8.99 -3.98
CA GLY A 179 15.85 -8.71 -4.12
C GLY A 179 16.75 -9.74 -3.44
N TYR A 180 16.36 -10.19 -2.25
CA TYR A 180 17.11 -11.24 -1.52
C TYR A 180 17.18 -12.54 -2.33
N TYR A 181 16.06 -13.05 -2.82
CA TYR A 181 16.07 -14.27 -3.63
C TYR A 181 16.75 -14.09 -4.99
N PHE A 182 16.64 -12.89 -5.59
CA PHE A 182 17.43 -12.53 -6.77
C PHE A 182 18.93 -12.61 -6.45
N ALA A 183 19.40 -11.94 -5.42
CA ALA A 183 20.80 -11.87 -5.05
C ALA A 183 21.36 -13.27 -4.69
N LYS A 184 20.60 -14.07 -3.96
CA LYS A 184 20.96 -15.47 -3.63
C LYS A 184 21.13 -16.31 -4.91
N SER A 185 20.26 -16.14 -5.90
CA SER A 185 20.36 -16.83 -7.19
C SER A 185 21.58 -16.38 -7.98
N ILE A 186 21.86 -15.07 -8.03
CA ILE A 186 23.06 -14.52 -8.69
C ILE A 186 24.34 -15.04 -8.01
N GLN A 187 24.39 -15.01 -6.68
CA GLN A 187 25.55 -15.53 -5.94
C GLN A 187 25.79 -17.01 -6.19
N ARG A 188 24.72 -17.82 -6.25
CA ARG A 188 24.83 -19.25 -6.53
C ARG A 188 25.51 -19.54 -7.86
N GLU A 189 25.17 -18.77 -8.90
CA GLU A 189 25.65 -18.97 -10.26
C GLU A 189 27.01 -18.29 -10.53
N LEU A 190 27.25 -17.08 -9.99
CA LEU A 190 28.44 -16.30 -10.28
C LEU A 190 29.54 -16.47 -9.21
N LYS A 191 29.22 -16.95 -8.03
CA LYS A 191 30.14 -17.03 -6.87
C LYS A 191 30.73 -15.66 -6.48
N THR A 192 29.97 -14.59 -6.69
CA THR A 192 30.38 -13.19 -6.51
C THR A 192 29.56 -12.55 -5.39
N PRO A 193 30.13 -11.70 -4.53
CA PRO A 193 29.35 -10.91 -3.57
C PRO A 193 28.25 -10.08 -4.23
N VAL A 194 27.14 -9.86 -3.52
CA VAL A 194 26.03 -9.04 -4.02
C VAL A 194 25.62 -8.00 -3.00
N GLY A 195 25.56 -6.74 -3.44
CA GLY A 195 24.96 -5.62 -2.74
C GLY A 195 23.61 -5.26 -3.35
N LEU A 196 22.61 -5.09 -2.50
CA LEU A 196 21.31 -4.53 -2.86
C LEU A 196 21.20 -3.10 -2.36
N ILE A 197 20.55 -2.22 -3.14
CA ILE A 197 20.16 -0.88 -2.66
C ILE A 197 18.63 -0.84 -2.61
N LYS A 198 18.06 -0.83 -1.40
CA LYS A 198 16.61 -0.76 -1.18
C LYS A 198 16.12 0.68 -1.35
N VAL A 199 15.54 1.01 -2.51
CA VAL A 199 15.04 2.35 -2.86
C VAL A 199 13.58 2.25 -3.33
N CYS A 200 12.67 1.94 -2.41
CA CYS A 200 11.26 1.68 -2.69
C CYS A 200 10.32 2.31 -1.66
N TRP A 201 9.06 2.55 -2.06
CA TRP A 201 8.03 3.11 -1.18
C TRP A 201 6.64 2.59 -1.53
N GLY A 202 5.98 1.90 -0.60
CA GLY A 202 4.64 1.34 -0.76
C GLY A 202 3.59 2.40 -1.12
N GLY A 203 2.68 2.04 -2.06
CA GLY A 203 1.62 2.91 -2.52
C GLY A 203 2.06 4.02 -3.50
N SER A 204 3.34 4.10 -3.85
CA SER A 204 3.80 5.11 -4.81
C SER A 204 3.43 4.74 -6.26
N LYS A 205 3.08 5.77 -7.02
CA LYS A 205 2.98 5.70 -8.49
C LYS A 205 4.37 5.79 -9.11
N VAL A 206 4.45 5.68 -10.44
CA VAL A 206 5.72 5.81 -11.18
C VAL A 206 6.21 7.28 -11.23
N GLU A 207 5.31 8.25 -11.32
CA GLU A 207 5.62 9.67 -11.51
C GLU A 207 6.46 10.31 -10.37
N PRO A 208 6.30 9.97 -9.09
CA PRO A 208 7.19 10.40 -8.02
C PRO A 208 8.66 10.02 -8.19
N TRP A 209 8.95 8.95 -8.92
CA TRP A 209 10.29 8.41 -9.15
C TRP A 209 11.01 8.97 -10.39
N ILE A 210 10.34 9.83 -11.17
CA ILE A 210 10.88 10.49 -12.37
C ILE A 210 11.33 11.90 -11.98
N SER A 211 12.45 12.36 -12.50
CA SER A 211 12.93 13.71 -12.23
C SER A 211 11.92 14.77 -12.70
N PRO A 212 11.82 15.92 -12.02
CA PRO A 212 10.97 17.02 -12.48
C PRO A 212 11.30 17.50 -13.91
N ALA A 213 12.57 17.44 -14.28
CA ALA A 213 13.02 17.83 -15.62
C ALA A 213 12.45 16.89 -16.70
N SER A 214 12.54 15.56 -16.49
CA SER A 214 11.99 14.58 -17.43
C SER A 214 10.48 14.59 -17.45
N LEU A 215 9.80 14.76 -16.31
CA LEU A 215 8.34 14.93 -16.27
C LEU A 215 7.87 16.13 -17.11
N ALA A 216 8.67 17.21 -17.14
CA ALA A 216 8.34 18.41 -17.90
C ALA A 216 8.40 18.21 -19.42
N THR A 217 9.06 17.16 -19.93
CA THR A 217 9.15 16.88 -21.36
C THR A 217 7.87 16.28 -21.94
N VAL A 218 6.96 15.74 -21.09
CA VAL A 218 5.69 15.14 -21.50
C VAL A 218 4.54 16.02 -21.01
N PRO A 219 3.76 16.66 -21.93
CA PRO A 219 2.76 17.65 -21.57
C PRO A 219 1.72 17.17 -20.52
N GLU A 220 1.22 15.95 -20.64
CA GLU A 220 0.24 15.38 -19.70
C GLU A 220 0.85 15.17 -18.31
N LEU A 221 2.11 14.70 -18.22
CA LEU A 221 2.82 14.52 -16.95
C LEU A 221 3.14 15.87 -16.31
N ALA A 222 3.59 16.85 -17.10
CA ALA A 222 3.86 18.21 -16.65
C ALA A 222 2.62 18.89 -16.07
N ALA A 223 1.49 18.82 -16.78
CA ALA A 223 0.22 19.34 -16.32
C ALA A 223 -0.26 18.64 -15.05
N GLY A 224 -0.18 17.33 -14.99
CA GLY A 224 -0.52 16.52 -13.82
C GLY A 224 0.32 16.90 -12.59
N ALA A 225 1.63 17.02 -12.76
CA ALA A 225 2.56 17.43 -11.71
C ALA A 225 2.24 18.81 -11.15
N LYS A 226 2.05 19.80 -12.03
CA LYS A 226 1.69 21.17 -11.64
C LYS A 226 0.36 21.22 -10.87
N ASN A 227 -0.64 20.49 -11.32
CA ASN A 227 -1.94 20.45 -10.67
C ASN A 227 -1.87 19.81 -9.26
N LEU A 228 -1.14 18.72 -9.11
CA LEU A 228 -0.95 18.03 -7.83
C LEU A 228 -0.15 18.88 -6.84
N ASP A 229 0.93 19.53 -7.27
CA ASP A 229 1.69 20.46 -6.42
C ASP A 229 0.83 21.63 -5.98
N ALA A 230 0.08 22.26 -6.89
CA ALA A 230 -0.81 23.38 -6.57
C ALA A 230 -1.92 22.95 -5.59
N MET A 231 -2.48 21.76 -5.77
CA MET A 231 -3.46 21.19 -4.84
C MET A 231 -2.85 20.95 -3.47
N SER A 232 -1.64 20.37 -3.40
CA SER A 232 -0.95 20.13 -2.14
C SER A 232 -0.67 21.42 -1.37
N GLU A 233 -0.23 22.48 -2.06
CA GLU A 233 0.02 23.79 -1.41
C GLU A 233 -1.26 24.45 -0.94
N ARG A 234 -2.34 24.39 -1.73
CA ARG A 234 -3.66 24.88 -1.27
C ARG A 234 -4.13 24.14 -0.03
N ASN A 235 -3.97 22.83 -0.01
CA ASN A 235 -4.34 22.00 1.14
C ASN A 235 -3.53 22.34 2.39
N LYS A 236 -2.21 22.54 2.26
CA LYS A 236 -1.35 22.98 3.36
C LYS A 236 -1.76 24.37 3.88
N SER A 237 -2.00 25.32 2.98
CA SER A 237 -2.45 26.68 3.35
C SER A 237 -3.79 26.63 4.06
N ALA A 238 -4.76 25.90 3.51
CA ALA A 238 -6.07 25.72 4.13
C ALA A 238 -5.97 25.06 5.52
N PHE A 239 -5.08 24.06 5.66
CA PHE A 239 -4.85 23.40 6.96
C PHE A 239 -4.24 24.37 8.00
N ARG A 240 -3.26 25.21 7.62
CA ARG A 240 -2.69 26.23 8.49
C ARG A 240 -3.72 27.28 8.89
N GLU A 241 -4.55 27.75 7.95
CA GLU A 241 -5.65 28.65 8.25
C GLU A 241 -6.68 28.00 9.18
N TRP A 242 -6.99 26.73 8.97
CA TRP A 242 -7.86 25.96 9.86
C TRP A 242 -7.29 25.88 11.28
N LEU A 243 -5.98 25.58 11.42
CA LEU A 243 -5.30 25.58 12.72
C LEU A 243 -5.46 26.95 13.42
N LYS A 244 -5.17 28.04 12.71
CA LYS A 244 -5.26 29.40 13.23
C LYS A 244 -6.69 29.78 13.63
N LYS A 245 -7.66 29.56 12.72
CA LYS A 245 -9.08 29.83 12.95
C LYS A 245 -9.61 29.11 14.19
N ASN A 246 -9.21 27.88 14.41
CA ASN A 246 -9.67 27.06 15.53
C ASN A 246 -8.76 27.15 16.78
N LYS A 247 -7.76 28.05 16.78
CA LYS A 247 -6.80 28.24 17.88
C LYS A 247 -6.06 26.93 18.23
N ARG A 248 -5.63 26.21 17.18
CA ARG A 248 -4.98 24.89 17.28
C ARG A 248 -3.55 24.89 16.75
N GLU A 249 -2.91 26.06 16.67
CA GLU A 249 -1.50 26.15 16.30
C GLU A 249 -0.64 25.50 17.37
N ASP A 250 0.48 24.91 16.94
CA ASP A 250 1.44 24.34 17.89
C ASP A 250 2.11 25.46 18.71
N ARG A 251 2.01 25.35 20.02
CA ARG A 251 2.60 26.27 20.98
C ARG A 251 3.94 25.74 21.48
N ALA A 252 4.77 25.22 20.56
CA ALA A 252 6.02 24.55 20.91
C ALA A 252 6.73 25.21 22.11
N THR A 253 7.00 24.43 23.14
CA THR A 253 7.74 24.93 24.30
C THR A 253 9.18 25.27 23.89
N SER A 254 9.71 26.37 24.41
CA SER A 254 11.10 26.77 24.19
C SER A 254 12.10 25.89 24.95
N ASP A 255 11.65 25.22 26.00
CA ASP A 255 12.48 24.32 26.83
C ASP A 255 11.90 22.91 26.87
N VAL A 256 12.40 22.05 25.98
CA VAL A 256 12.05 20.62 25.93
C VAL A 256 12.77 19.80 27.01
N SER A 257 13.77 20.33 27.70
CA SER A 257 14.60 19.60 28.67
C SER A 257 13.76 18.96 29.78
N LEU A 258 12.68 19.62 30.20
CA LEU A 258 11.73 19.14 31.21
C LEU A 258 11.08 17.80 30.85
N PHE A 259 11.00 17.47 29.55
CA PHE A 259 10.39 16.25 29.05
C PHE A 259 11.41 15.21 28.60
N LEU A 260 12.66 15.61 28.36
CA LEU A 260 13.74 14.73 27.92
C LEU A 260 14.52 14.12 29.06
N SER A 261 14.58 14.78 30.23
CA SER A 261 15.36 14.39 31.41
C SER A 261 14.48 14.38 32.65
N GLY A 262 15.02 13.88 33.76
CA GLY A 262 14.36 13.81 35.04
C GLY A 262 13.49 12.56 35.28
N PRO A 263 12.97 12.39 36.49
CA PRO A 263 12.21 11.22 36.86
C PRO A 263 10.88 11.13 36.09
N VAL A 264 10.41 9.90 35.87
CA VAL A 264 9.13 9.60 35.26
C VAL A 264 8.25 8.94 36.30
N SER A 265 7.48 9.74 37.01
CA SER A 265 6.58 9.25 38.07
C SER A 265 5.18 9.86 37.92
N LYS A 266 4.22 9.28 38.63
CA LYS A 266 2.85 9.84 38.69
C LYS A 266 2.82 11.20 39.37
N ASP A 267 3.67 11.40 40.38
CA ASP A 267 3.75 12.66 41.10
C ASP A 267 4.24 13.81 40.22
N ASP A 268 5.03 13.48 39.20
CA ASP A 268 5.47 14.43 38.16
C ASP A 268 4.46 14.60 37.00
N GLY A 269 3.28 14.03 37.12
CA GLY A 269 2.20 14.12 36.11
C GLY A 269 2.36 13.19 34.91
N TRP A 270 3.20 12.16 35.00
CA TRP A 270 3.30 11.09 34.00
C TRP A 270 2.30 9.99 34.29
N VAL A 271 1.62 9.47 33.27
CA VAL A 271 0.68 8.35 33.36
C VAL A 271 1.14 7.19 32.47
N ALA A 272 0.91 5.97 32.95
CA ALA A 272 1.19 4.78 32.14
C ALA A 272 0.18 4.66 31.00
N VAL A 273 0.68 4.35 29.78
CA VAL A 273 -0.16 4.21 28.59
C VAL A 273 0.09 2.88 27.89
N LYS A 274 -0.89 2.45 27.08
CA LYS A 274 -0.79 1.22 26.30
C LYS A 274 0.20 1.38 25.15
N ASP A 275 0.72 0.26 24.66
CA ASP A 275 1.72 0.19 23.61
C ASP A 275 1.21 0.64 22.24
N SER A 276 -0.11 0.58 22.03
CA SER A 276 -0.74 0.93 20.75
C SER A 276 -2.15 1.46 20.94
N GLY A 277 -2.62 2.21 19.96
CA GLY A 277 -3.92 2.86 19.95
C GLY A 277 -3.92 4.27 20.54
N PRO A 278 -5.05 4.95 20.49
CA PRO A 278 -5.23 6.23 21.17
C PRO A 278 -5.02 6.09 22.67
N VAL A 279 -4.49 7.13 23.30
CA VAL A 279 -4.36 7.15 24.75
C VAL A 279 -5.74 7.11 25.39
N SER A 280 -5.99 6.08 26.19
CA SER A 280 -7.28 5.86 26.85
C SER A 280 -7.48 6.61 28.17
N ASP A 281 -6.39 7.17 28.75
CA ASP A 281 -6.48 7.95 29.98
C ASP A 281 -7.25 9.26 29.72
N PRO A 282 -8.36 9.53 30.46
CA PRO A 282 -9.15 10.73 30.26
C PRO A 282 -8.37 12.04 30.41
N ALA A 283 -7.28 12.06 31.18
CA ALA A 283 -6.42 13.23 31.32
C ALA A 283 -5.59 13.50 30.07
N LEU A 284 -5.29 12.46 29.30
CA LEU A 284 -4.45 12.50 28.11
C LEU A 284 -5.20 12.32 26.79
N SER A 285 -6.45 11.85 26.83
CA SER A 285 -7.28 11.67 25.63
C SER A 285 -7.82 12.98 25.04
N LYS A 286 -7.04 14.05 25.20
CA LYS A 286 -7.36 15.42 24.75
C LYS A 286 -6.51 15.76 23.54
N PHE A 287 -6.90 16.80 22.84
CA PHE A 287 -6.08 17.40 21.77
C PHE A 287 -4.96 18.24 22.40
N GLY A 288 -3.87 18.46 21.68
CA GLY A 288 -2.76 19.27 22.14
C GLY A 288 -1.40 18.68 21.81
N ALA A 289 -0.41 18.97 22.65
CA ALA A 289 0.90 18.37 22.57
C ALA A 289 1.17 17.44 23.77
N PHE A 290 1.73 16.29 23.49
CA PHE A 290 1.93 15.21 24.46
C PHE A 290 3.30 14.60 24.27
N TRP A 291 3.96 14.32 25.39
CA TRP A 291 5.23 13.61 25.43
C TRP A 291 5.02 12.16 25.84
N PHE A 292 5.71 11.27 25.15
CA PHE A 292 5.78 9.84 25.46
C PHE A 292 7.20 9.49 25.77
N ARG A 293 7.45 8.79 26.87
CA ARG A 293 8.79 8.34 27.26
C ARG A 293 8.82 6.83 27.46
N LYS A 294 9.95 6.24 27.10
CA LYS A 294 10.21 4.82 27.32
C LYS A 294 11.70 4.57 27.51
N GLU A 295 12.02 3.70 28.44
CA GLU A 295 13.33 3.10 28.57
C GLU A 295 13.45 1.92 27.58
N VAL A 296 14.56 1.89 26.84
CA VAL A 296 14.86 0.87 25.84
C VAL A 296 16.20 0.24 26.17
N SER A 297 16.20 -1.03 26.57
CA SER A 297 17.43 -1.77 26.84
C SER A 297 17.99 -2.35 25.55
N LEU A 298 19.24 -2.05 25.25
CA LEU A 298 19.98 -2.58 24.10
C LEU A 298 21.15 -3.43 24.57
N SER A 299 21.44 -4.50 23.82
CA SER A 299 22.63 -5.32 24.01
C SER A 299 23.85 -4.71 23.31
N ALA A 300 25.06 -5.11 23.70
CA ALA A 300 26.30 -4.72 23.03
C ALA A 300 26.25 -4.99 21.50
N ARG A 301 25.61 -6.08 21.07
CA ARG A 301 25.43 -6.40 19.64
C ARG A 301 24.60 -5.36 18.90
N GLN A 302 23.60 -4.77 19.53
CA GLN A 302 22.71 -3.78 18.92
C GLN A 302 23.37 -2.39 18.88
N THR A 303 24.28 -2.07 19.78
CA THR A 303 24.96 -0.77 19.81
C THR A 303 26.07 -0.63 18.77
N GLY A 304 26.59 -1.74 18.25
CA GLY A 304 27.63 -1.76 17.21
C GLY A 304 27.15 -1.45 15.78
N ALA A 305 25.84 -1.20 15.57
CA ALA A 305 25.27 -0.91 14.26
C ALA A 305 24.17 0.14 14.36
N VAL A 306 23.91 0.84 13.26
CA VAL A 306 22.76 1.74 13.13
C VAL A 306 21.47 1.00 13.50
N GLN A 307 20.65 1.60 14.34
CA GLN A 307 19.31 1.10 14.65
C GLN A 307 18.26 1.97 13.97
N VAL A 308 17.14 1.37 13.62
CA VAL A 308 15.98 2.08 13.09
C VAL A 308 14.88 2.08 14.13
N LEU A 309 14.49 3.26 14.58
CA LEU A 309 13.25 3.43 15.33
C LEU A 309 12.10 3.45 14.35
N GLN A 310 11.12 2.59 14.57
CA GLN A 310 9.89 2.50 13.81
C GLN A 310 8.68 2.66 14.72
N PHE A 311 7.73 3.52 14.36
CA PHE A 311 6.44 3.63 15.06
C PHE A 311 5.34 4.20 14.15
N GLY A 312 4.11 4.12 14.62
CA GLY A 312 2.92 4.59 13.89
C GLY A 312 2.28 3.45 13.09
N PRO A 313 1.38 3.75 12.18
CA PRO A 313 0.99 5.08 11.71
C PRO A 313 0.37 5.94 12.81
N THR A 314 0.51 7.24 12.68
CA THR A 314 -0.08 8.24 13.57
C THR A 314 -0.65 9.40 12.75
N ALA A 315 -1.80 9.91 13.17
CA ALA A 315 -2.46 11.06 12.55
C ALA A 315 -1.84 12.41 12.95
N GLN A 316 -0.79 12.40 13.76
CA GLN A 316 -0.20 13.56 14.38
C GLN A 316 1.13 13.95 13.73
N PHE A 317 1.62 15.12 14.14
CA PHE A 317 2.97 15.57 13.88
C PHE A 317 3.86 15.14 15.04
N ASP A 318 5.13 14.88 14.79
CA ASP A 318 6.01 14.31 15.80
C ASP A 318 7.40 14.94 15.81
N GLN A 319 8.05 14.91 17.00
CA GLN A 319 9.46 15.12 17.20
C GLN A 319 9.99 13.98 18.06
N VAL A 320 11.09 13.36 17.64
CA VAL A 320 11.62 12.15 18.26
C VAL A 320 13.03 12.38 18.74
N TYR A 321 13.25 12.05 20.00
CA TYR A 321 14.53 12.24 20.69
C TYR A 321 15.04 10.90 21.22
N TRP A 322 16.34 10.65 21.01
CA TRP A 322 17.04 9.50 21.56
C TRP A 322 18.18 9.97 22.47
N ASN A 323 18.18 9.55 23.73
CA ASN A 323 19.12 10.03 24.76
C ASN A 323 19.25 11.57 24.78
N GLY A 324 18.15 12.28 24.60
CA GLY A 324 18.09 13.74 24.60
C GLY A 324 18.41 14.42 23.25
N THR A 325 18.87 13.67 22.26
CA THR A 325 19.19 14.20 20.91
C THR A 325 18.02 14.03 19.96
N LEU A 326 17.60 15.10 19.25
CA LEU A 326 16.59 15.03 18.20
C LEU A 326 17.11 14.17 17.04
N ILE A 327 16.39 13.07 16.74
CA ILE A 327 16.73 12.16 15.64
C ILE A 327 15.80 12.32 14.44
N GLY A 328 14.70 13.04 14.56
CA GLY A 328 13.82 13.33 13.43
C GLY A 328 12.49 13.93 13.84
N GLU A 329 11.76 14.44 12.84
CA GLU A 329 10.45 15.07 13.02
C GLU A 329 9.54 14.95 11.80
N ARG A 330 8.23 15.13 12.03
CA ARG A 330 7.20 15.30 11.00
C ARG A 330 6.33 16.51 11.32
N SER A 331 6.13 17.34 10.30
CA SER A 331 5.32 18.56 10.33
C SER A 331 4.35 18.63 9.16
N VAL A 332 3.64 19.72 9.00
CA VAL A 332 2.77 19.97 7.83
C VAL A 332 3.57 19.94 6.52
N ASP A 333 4.85 20.36 6.56
CA ASP A 333 5.67 20.51 5.35
C ASP A 333 6.24 19.20 4.83
N ASN A 334 6.53 18.25 5.71
CA ASN A 334 7.05 16.93 5.35
C ASN A 334 6.06 15.78 5.63
N PHE A 335 4.77 16.08 5.63
CA PHE A 335 3.70 15.13 5.89
C PHE A 335 3.70 13.96 4.89
N THR A 336 3.65 12.72 5.39
CA THR A 336 3.70 11.51 4.58
C THR A 336 2.38 10.77 4.46
N GLY A 337 1.33 11.26 5.12
CA GLY A 337 0.02 10.62 5.20
C GLY A 337 -0.29 10.08 6.59
N LEU A 338 -1.57 9.92 6.89
CA LEU A 338 -2.06 9.45 8.19
C LEU A 338 -1.66 8.01 8.49
N ILE A 339 -1.49 7.18 7.45
CA ILE A 339 -1.18 5.75 7.57
C ILE A 339 0.31 5.43 7.41
N SER A 340 1.15 6.45 7.25
CA SER A 340 2.59 6.23 7.06
C SER A 340 3.29 5.89 8.38
N VAL A 341 3.99 4.77 8.39
CA VAL A 341 4.91 4.42 9.47
C VAL A 341 6.09 5.39 9.48
N ARG A 342 6.53 5.78 10.68
CA ARG A 342 7.70 6.63 10.90
C ARG A 342 8.95 5.77 11.01
N HIS A 343 10.01 6.20 10.35
CA HIS A 343 11.33 5.57 10.45
C HIS A 343 12.35 6.65 10.76
N TYR A 344 13.09 6.49 11.86
CA TYR A 344 14.17 7.39 12.27
C TYR A 344 15.43 6.61 12.55
N LEU A 345 16.57 7.08 12.02
CA LEU A 345 17.88 6.47 12.29
C LEU A 345 18.38 6.85 13.69
N ILE A 346 18.90 5.88 14.39
CA ILE A 346 19.68 6.08 15.61
C ILE A 346 21.13 5.68 15.29
N PRO A 347 22.03 6.66 15.10
CA PRO A 347 23.43 6.36 14.82
C PRO A 347 24.10 5.62 15.97
N PRO A 348 25.11 4.77 15.73
CA PRO A 348 25.85 4.07 16.78
C PRO A 348 26.36 4.98 17.90
N ALA A 349 26.80 6.19 17.55
CA ALA A 349 27.28 7.18 18.52
C ALA A 349 26.23 7.60 19.58
N LEU A 350 24.95 7.43 19.31
CA LEU A 350 23.86 7.72 20.25
C LEU A 350 23.38 6.48 21.00
N LEU A 351 23.83 5.28 20.64
CA LEU A 351 23.42 4.03 21.25
C LEU A 351 24.31 3.71 22.47
N LYS A 352 23.69 3.25 23.55
CA LYS A 352 24.39 2.79 24.76
C LYS A 352 23.98 1.36 25.06
N GLU A 353 24.93 0.53 25.46
CA GLU A 353 24.63 -0.76 26.05
C GLU A 353 23.84 -0.56 27.35
N GLY A 354 22.81 -1.38 27.58
CA GLY A 354 21.87 -1.19 28.67
C GLY A 354 20.79 -0.18 28.35
N VAL A 355 20.41 0.64 29.29
CA VAL A 355 19.24 1.52 29.21
C VAL A 355 19.51 2.77 28.37
N ASN A 356 18.65 2.98 27.37
CA ASN A 356 18.55 4.20 26.58
C ASN A 356 17.19 4.86 26.82
N GLN A 357 17.11 6.17 26.61
CA GLN A 357 15.88 6.96 26.77
C GLN A 357 15.33 7.35 25.41
N LEU A 358 14.11 6.92 25.11
CA LEU A 358 13.32 7.40 23.97
C LEU A 358 12.28 8.41 24.49
N ALA A 359 12.23 9.57 23.84
CA ALA A 359 11.16 10.55 24.06
C ALA A 359 10.53 10.92 22.70
N VAL A 360 9.20 10.90 22.63
CA VAL A 360 8.44 11.24 21.45
C VAL A 360 7.42 12.32 21.81
N ARG A 361 7.52 13.47 21.17
CA ARG A 361 6.50 14.51 21.23
C ARG A 361 5.51 14.31 20.09
N LEU A 362 4.23 14.19 20.40
CA LEU A 362 3.15 14.17 19.41
C LEU A 362 2.33 15.45 19.54
N PHE A 363 2.19 16.18 18.43
CA PHE A 363 1.24 17.29 18.34
C PHE A 363 -0.02 16.81 17.62
N ALA A 364 -1.14 16.84 18.32
CA ALA A 364 -2.42 16.25 17.94
C ALA A 364 -3.52 17.34 17.88
N PRO A 365 -3.63 18.11 16.78
CA PRO A 365 -4.59 19.20 16.69
C PRO A 365 -6.04 18.75 16.45
N ALA A 366 -6.26 17.60 15.79
CA ALA A 366 -7.59 17.15 15.37
C ALA A 366 -7.97 15.76 15.87
N GLU A 367 -7.03 14.93 16.27
CA GLU A 367 -7.24 13.57 16.78
C GLU A 367 -6.51 13.37 18.10
N PRO A 368 -6.96 12.45 18.97
CA PRO A 368 -6.25 12.11 20.20
C PRO A 368 -4.84 11.58 19.92
N PRO A 369 -3.86 11.85 20.81
CA PRO A 369 -2.49 11.35 20.66
C PRO A 369 -2.45 9.82 20.84
N GLY A 370 -1.47 9.17 20.21
CA GLY A 370 -1.23 7.73 20.34
C GLY A 370 -0.49 7.11 19.16
N PHE A 371 -0.17 5.84 19.31
CA PHE A 371 0.47 5.03 18.28
C PHE A 371 -0.49 3.95 17.80
N SER A 372 -0.57 3.70 16.48
CA SER A 372 -1.49 2.70 15.93
C SER A 372 -0.88 1.30 15.87
N TRP A 373 0.45 1.17 15.86
CA TRP A 373 1.19 -0.10 15.87
C TRP A 373 2.26 -0.09 16.95
N PHE A 374 2.73 -1.30 17.32
CA PHE A 374 3.78 -1.43 18.32
C PHE A 374 5.08 -0.78 17.84
N PRO A 375 5.61 0.22 18.56
CA PRO A 375 6.91 0.79 18.27
C PRO A 375 8.02 -0.26 18.40
N SER A 376 9.09 -0.12 17.56
CA SER A 376 10.26 -1.01 17.62
C SER A 376 11.56 -0.25 17.36
N VAL A 377 12.65 -0.79 17.91
CA VAL A 377 14.03 -0.40 17.58
C VAL A 377 14.72 -1.61 16.97
N GLY A 378 15.07 -1.53 15.69
CA GLY A 378 15.47 -2.70 14.92
C GLY A 378 14.40 -3.78 14.98
N THR A 379 14.77 -5.00 15.37
CA THR A 379 13.84 -6.13 15.55
C THR A 379 13.17 -6.16 16.92
N THR A 380 13.61 -5.32 17.87
CA THR A 380 13.10 -5.30 19.24
C THR A 380 11.79 -4.53 19.32
N LYS A 381 10.68 -5.21 19.59
CA LYS A 381 9.38 -4.57 19.88
C LYS A 381 9.44 -3.90 21.25
N MET A 382 8.96 -2.67 21.33
CA MET A 382 8.94 -1.89 22.56
C MET A 382 7.59 -2.04 23.27
N LEU A 383 7.36 -3.20 23.86
CA LEU A 383 6.13 -3.52 24.59
C LEU A 383 6.20 -3.05 26.05
N GLY A 384 5.08 -2.59 26.61
CA GLY A 384 4.94 -2.16 28.00
C GLY A 384 5.80 -0.96 28.39
N GLY A 385 5.57 -0.42 29.58
CA GLY A 385 6.40 0.59 30.18
C GLY A 385 6.45 1.96 29.49
N TRP A 386 5.47 2.28 28.67
CA TRP A 386 5.30 3.63 28.11
C TRP A 386 4.65 4.55 29.11
N MET A 387 5.21 5.74 29.27
CA MET A 387 4.68 6.82 30.09
C MET A 387 4.36 8.02 29.20
N ALA A 388 3.24 8.70 29.47
CA ALA A 388 2.84 9.89 28.71
C ALA A 388 2.53 11.04 29.65
N LYS A 389 2.75 12.28 29.18
CA LYS A 389 2.47 13.52 29.90
C LYS A 389 1.99 14.57 28.90
N ALA A 390 0.94 15.31 29.25
CA ALA A 390 0.51 16.45 28.46
C ALA A 390 1.53 17.60 28.63
N GLU A 391 2.00 18.16 27.52
CA GLU A 391 2.71 19.46 27.50
C GLU A 391 1.69 20.56 27.67
N TYR A 392 0.65 20.53 26.84
CA TYR A 392 -0.57 21.32 26.97
C TYR A 392 -1.73 20.61 26.31
N ALA A 393 -2.93 20.85 26.83
CA ALA A 393 -4.17 20.38 26.25
C ALA A 393 -4.86 21.49 25.46
N LEU A 394 -5.44 21.14 24.33
CA LEU A 394 -6.37 21.99 23.59
C LEU A 394 -7.82 21.64 23.97
N PRO A 395 -8.76 22.60 23.93
CA PRO A 395 -10.16 22.31 24.20
C PRO A 395 -10.72 21.28 23.21
N PRO A 396 -11.85 20.62 23.52
CA PRO A 396 -12.55 19.78 22.56
C PRO A 396 -12.78 20.51 21.25
N LEU A 397 -12.67 19.77 20.14
CA LEU A 397 -12.89 20.34 18.82
C LEU A 397 -14.41 20.34 18.55
N ASP A 398 -14.91 21.49 18.11
CA ASP A 398 -16.28 21.64 17.66
C ASP A 398 -16.55 20.63 16.52
N PRO A 399 -17.70 19.92 16.49
CA PRO A 399 -18.00 18.92 15.47
C PRO A 399 -17.93 19.45 14.03
N GLU A 400 -18.38 20.68 13.79
CA GLU A 400 -18.30 21.29 12.45
C GLU A 400 -16.87 21.64 12.09
N ALA A 401 -16.07 22.14 13.05
CA ALA A 401 -14.65 22.35 12.84
C ALA A 401 -13.92 21.03 12.56
N LYS A 402 -14.32 19.91 13.19
CA LYS A 402 -13.76 18.57 12.94
C LYS A 402 -14.07 18.09 11.52
N LYS A 403 -15.30 18.26 11.04
CA LYS A 403 -15.69 17.96 9.67
C LYS A 403 -14.95 18.81 8.64
N ALA A 404 -14.61 20.02 9.01
CA ALA A 404 -13.95 21.00 8.14
C ALA A 404 -12.41 20.90 8.15
N VAL A 405 -11.81 19.86 8.74
CA VAL A 405 -10.34 19.66 8.69
C VAL A 405 -9.90 19.47 7.26
N PRO A 406 -9.08 20.38 6.68
CA PRO A 406 -8.62 20.23 5.31
C PRO A 406 -7.70 19.01 5.17
N PRO A 407 -7.82 18.25 4.08
CA PRO A 407 -6.95 17.10 3.85
C PRO A 407 -5.51 17.55 3.59
N LEU A 408 -4.54 16.84 4.15
CA LEU A 408 -3.14 16.99 3.80
C LEU A 408 -2.74 15.92 2.79
N THR A 409 -2.05 16.34 1.72
CA THR A 409 -1.53 15.41 0.70
C THR A 409 -0.19 14.85 1.15
N GLY A 410 -0.05 13.53 1.15
CA GLY A 410 1.24 12.88 1.42
C GLY A 410 2.28 13.29 0.38
N GLN A 411 3.44 13.79 0.82
CA GLN A 411 4.45 14.31 -0.11
C GLN A 411 5.05 13.21 -1.03
N HIS A 412 5.04 11.96 -0.59
CA HIS A 412 5.56 10.82 -1.36
C HIS A 412 4.76 10.46 -2.62
N VAL A 413 3.51 10.96 -2.75
CA VAL A 413 2.70 10.74 -3.96
C VAL A 413 2.87 11.86 -4.99
N LEU A 414 3.59 12.92 -4.65
CA LEU A 414 3.80 14.05 -5.55
C LEU A 414 4.91 13.74 -6.57
N PRO A 415 4.72 14.10 -7.83
CA PRO A 415 5.69 13.84 -8.90
C PRO A 415 7.08 14.39 -8.58
N GLY A 416 8.11 13.62 -8.88
CA GLY A 416 9.52 13.98 -8.69
C GLY A 416 10.04 13.93 -7.25
N ARG A 417 9.19 13.77 -6.24
CA ARG A 417 9.61 13.85 -4.83
C ARG A 417 10.51 12.69 -4.40
N LEU A 418 10.18 11.48 -4.82
CA LEU A 418 10.97 10.30 -4.48
C LEU A 418 12.26 10.24 -5.29
N PHE A 419 12.24 10.74 -6.53
CA PHE A 419 13.49 10.94 -7.29
C PHE A 419 14.41 11.90 -6.52
N ASN A 420 13.94 13.09 -6.18
CA ASN A 420 14.75 14.10 -5.49
C ASN A 420 15.30 13.65 -4.14
N GLY A 421 14.48 12.92 -3.37
CA GLY A 421 14.79 12.58 -1.98
C GLY A 421 15.41 11.21 -1.75
N MET A 422 15.33 10.29 -2.73
CA MET A 422 15.76 8.91 -2.53
C MET A 422 16.64 8.37 -3.67
N VAL A 423 16.45 8.85 -4.91
CA VAL A 423 17.24 8.40 -6.06
C VAL A 423 18.44 9.33 -6.31
N HIS A 424 18.18 10.63 -6.42
CA HIS A 424 19.23 11.62 -6.68
C HIS A 424 20.41 11.54 -5.68
N PRO A 425 20.20 11.40 -4.36
CA PRO A 425 21.30 11.41 -3.41
C PRO A 425 22.21 10.17 -3.44
N ILE A 426 21.82 9.10 -4.14
CA ILE A 426 22.67 7.92 -4.34
C ILE A 426 23.39 7.93 -5.71
N LEU A 427 23.13 8.92 -6.54
CA LEU A 427 23.84 9.13 -7.79
C LEU A 427 25.22 9.77 -7.53
N PRO A 428 26.26 9.34 -8.21
CA PRO A 428 26.38 8.32 -9.26
C PRO A 428 26.94 6.97 -8.76
N TYR A 429 26.52 6.46 -7.58
CA TYR A 429 27.04 5.18 -7.06
C TYR A 429 27.01 4.09 -8.14
N ALA A 430 28.13 3.40 -8.32
CA ALA A 430 28.21 2.41 -9.40
C ALA A 430 27.29 1.22 -9.14
N ILE A 431 26.44 0.90 -10.11
CA ILE A 431 25.52 -0.25 -10.06
C ILE A 431 25.65 -1.12 -11.30
N ARG A 432 25.27 -2.39 -11.19
CA ARG A 432 25.10 -3.27 -12.33
C ARG A 432 23.81 -2.93 -13.07
N GLY A 433 22.71 -2.78 -12.35
CA GLY A 433 21.39 -2.51 -12.91
C GLY A 433 20.33 -2.28 -11.85
N VAL A 434 19.08 -2.27 -12.31
CA VAL A 434 17.88 -1.99 -11.49
C VAL A 434 16.91 -3.17 -11.56
N LEU A 435 16.35 -3.51 -10.43
CA LEU A 435 15.18 -4.38 -10.28
C LEU A 435 13.98 -3.52 -9.92
N TRP A 436 12.88 -3.63 -10.66
CA TRP A 436 11.70 -2.78 -10.47
C TRP A 436 10.44 -3.60 -10.26
N TYR A 437 9.71 -3.33 -9.17
CA TYR A 437 8.42 -3.97 -8.93
C TYR A 437 7.39 -2.92 -8.51
N GLN A 438 6.60 -2.46 -9.50
CA GLN A 438 5.61 -1.39 -9.34
C GLN A 438 4.58 -1.48 -10.48
N GLY A 439 3.40 -0.91 -10.28
CA GLY A 439 2.35 -0.82 -11.29
C GLY A 439 0.97 -0.73 -10.66
N GLU A 440 0.77 -1.33 -9.51
CA GLU A 440 -0.53 -1.44 -8.83
C GLU A 440 -1.18 -0.06 -8.59
N SER A 441 -0.39 0.93 -8.22
CA SER A 441 -0.87 2.31 -7.99
C SER A 441 -1.17 3.09 -9.27
N ASN A 442 -0.78 2.57 -10.44
CA ASN A 442 -1.04 3.15 -11.76
C ASN A 442 -2.16 2.43 -12.53
N THR A 443 -2.76 1.35 -11.97
CA THR A 443 -3.95 0.71 -12.56
C THR A 443 -5.08 1.75 -12.70
N GLY A 444 -5.76 1.75 -13.83
CA GLY A 444 -6.73 2.80 -14.19
C GLY A 444 -6.10 4.00 -14.91
N ASN A 445 -4.77 4.03 -15.12
CA ASN A 445 -4.09 5.02 -15.96
C ASN A 445 -3.00 4.36 -16.84
N ALA A 446 -3.30 3.20 -17.40
CA ALA A 446 -2.36 2.41 -18.20
C ALA A 446 -1.89 3.15 -19.46
N SER A 447 -2.74 3.99 -20.06
CA SER A 447 -2.37 4.78 -21.23
C SER A 447 -1.20 5.73 -20.95
N LEU A 448 -1.24 6.43 -19.82
CA LEU A 448 -0.13 7.31 -19.39
C LEU A 448 1.09 6.49 -18.93
N TYR A 449 0.86 5.30 -18.35
CA TYR A 449 1.94 4.41 -17.93
C TYR A 449 2.79 3.91 -19.10
N ARG A 450 2.21 3.73 -20.30
CA ARG A 450 2.94 3.42 -21.54
C ARG A 450 4.03 4.45 -21.88
N THR A 451 3.85 5.68 -21.43
CA THR A 451 4.82 6.77 -21.61
C THR A 451 5.70 6.96 -20.38
N SER A 452 5.11 6.97 -19.19
CA SER A 452 5.83 7.33 -17.97
C SER A 452 6.80 6.25 -17.50
N PHE A 453 6.55 4.97 -17.75
CA PHE A 453 7.47 3.92 -17.34
C PHE A 453 8.74 3.84 -18.24
N PRO A 454 8.64 3.87 -19.58
CA PRO A 454 9.83 4.08 -20.41
C PRO A 454 10.60 5.36 -20.08
N LEU A 455 9.90 6.46 -19.80
CA LEU A 455 10.53 7.72 -19.40
C LEU A 455 11.33 7.58 -18.09
N LEU A 456 10.80 6.88 -17.09
CA LEU A 456 11.52 6.59 -15.85
C LEU A 456 12.84 5.87 -16.11
N ILE A 457 12.84 4.85 -16.97
CA ILE A 457 14.05 4.08 -17.30
C ILE A 457 15.11 4.99 -17.96
N GLN A 458 14.67 5.80 -18.93
CA GLN A 458 15.56 6.75 -19.63
C GLN A 458 16.09 7.81 -18.68
N ASP A 459 15.23 8.38 -17.84
CA ASP A 459 15.57 9.39 -16.83
C ASP A 459 16.61 8.88 -15.84
N TRP A 460 16.45 7.68 -15.28
CA TRP A 460 17.43 7.11 -14.37
C TRP A 460 18.77 6.85 -15.07
N ARG A 461 18.76 6.30 -16.29
CA ARG A 461 19.99 6.07 -17.09
C ARG A 461 20.73 7.38 -17.39
N GLN A 462 19.98 8.41 -17.76
CA GLN A 462 20.53 9.74 -18.02
C GLN A 462 21.21 10.34 -16.78
N HIS A 463 20.55 10.26 -15.61
CA HIS A 463 21.09 10.81 -14.38
C HIS A 463 22.20 9.96 -13.77
N TRP A 464 22.16 8.64 -13.93
CA TRP A 464 23.22 7.75 -13.48
C TRP A 464 24.49 7.82 -14.30
N GLN A 465 24.41 8.22 -15.56
CA GLN A 465 25.52 8.35 -16.50
C GLN A 465 26.37 7.07 -16.65
N GLN A 466 25.75 5.90 -16.55
CA GLN A 466 26.39 4.60 -16.70
C GLN A 466 25.93 3.84 -17.95
N GLY A 467 25.45 4.57 -18.96
CA GLY A 467 24.92 4.01 -20.23
C GLY A 467 23.57 3.28 -19.99
N ASP A 468 23.22 2.43 -20.96
CA ASP A 468 21.99 1.66 -20.94
C ASP A 468 22.13 0.43 -20.03
N PHE A 469 22.33 0.66 -18.73
CA PHE A 469 22.41 -0.43 -17.75
C PHE A 469 21.12 -1.26 -17.72
N PRO A 470 21.19 -2.55 -17.32
CA PRO A 470 20.03 -3.44 -17.20
C PRO A 470 18.94 -2.87 -16.32
N PHE A 471 17.69 -2.92 -16.81
CA PHE A 471 16.51 -2.54 -16.05
C PHE A 471 15.48 -3.66 -16.16
N TYR A 472 15.41 -4.51 -15.13
CA TYR A 472 14.53 -5.69 -15.09
C TYR A 472 13.35 -5.46 -14.17
N PHE A 473 12.16 -5.81 -14.63
CA PHE A 473 10.94 -5.49 -13.90
C PHE A 473 9.95 -6.64 -13.81
N CYS A 474 9.11 -6.59 -12.79
CA CYS A 474 8.02 -7.53 -12.60
C CYS A 474 6.76 -7.02 -13.32
N GLN A 475 6.10 -7.89 -14.08
CA GLN A 475 4.73 -7.67 -14.52
C GLN A 475 3.78 -7.88 -13.34
N LEU A 476 2.65 -7.16 -13.30
CA LEU A 476 1.68 -7.30 -12.22
C LEU A 476 1.19 -8.74 -12.06
N ALA A 477 1.25 -9.24 -10.84
CA ALA A 477 0.64 -10.50 -10.45
C ALA A 477 -0.89 -10.41 -10.57
N ASN A 478 -1.56 -11.57 -10.61
CA ASN A 478 -3.02 -11.63 -10.57
C ASN A 478 -3.53 -11.20 -9.18
N TYR A 479 -4.70 -10.55 -9.17
CA TYR A 479 -5.31 -9.99 -7.96
C TYR A 479 -6.83 -9.83 -8.13
N ARG A 480 -7.59 -9.80 -7.03
CA ARG A 480 -9.05 -9.72 -6.97
C ARG A 480 -9.77 -11.02 -7.33
N ALA A 481 -11.10 -10.98 -7.32
CA ALA A 481 -11.93 -12.13 -7.67
C ALA A 481 -11.82 -12.46 -9.16
N LYS A 482 -11.92 -13.76 -9.47
CA LYS A 482 -12.04 -14.22 -10.87
C LYS A 482 -13.34 -13.76 -11.49
N THR A 483 -13.30 -13.50 -12.79
CA THR A 483 -14.47 -13.21 -13.60
C THR A 483 -14.93 -14.48 -14.34
N ASN A 484 -16.25 -14.66 -14.43
CA ASN A 484 -16.83 -15.80 -15.16
C ASN A 484 -17.05 -15.52 -16.66
N GLN A 485 -16.87 -14.27 -17.09
CA GLN A 485 -17.00 -13.83 -18.46
C GLN A 485 -15.76 -13.00 -18.83
N PRO A 486 -15.30 -13.08 -20.08
CA PRO A 486 -14.26 -12.19 -20.57
C PRO A 486 -14.78 -10.74 -20.62
N GLY A 487 -13.90 -9.78 -20.36
CA GLY A 487 -14.29 -8.36 -20.33
C GLY A 487 -13.06 -7.45 -20.26
N GLU A 488 -13.29 -6.17 -19.99
CA GLU A 488 -12.24 -5.19 -19.83
C GLU A 488 -11.62 -5.28 -18.43
N SER A 489 -10.33 -4.98 -18.33
CA SER A 489 -9.57 -5.05 -17.08
C SER A 489 -8.46 -4.01 -17.06
N VAL A 490 -8.56 -3.05 -16.17
CA VAL A 490 -7.51 -2.04 -15.94
C VAL A 490 -6.19 -2.67 -15.47
N TRP A 491 -6.26 -3.86 -14.90
CA TRP A 491 -5.09 -4.64 -14.49
C TRP A 491 -4.39 -5.26 -15.71
N ALA A 492 -5.16 -5.80 -16.65
CA ALA A 492 -4.65 -6.33 -17.91
C ALA A 492 -4.07 -5.22 -18.80
N GLU A 493 -4.74 -4.07 -18.88
CA GLU A 493 -4.23 -2.88 -19.58
C GLU A 493 -2.86 -2.42 -19.04
N LEU A 494 -2.66 -2.46 -17.72
CA LEU A 494 -1.37 -2.11 -17.15
C LEU A 494 -0.30 -3.18 -17.43
N ARG A 495 -0.65 -4.48 -17.39
CA ARG A 495 0.28 -5.54 -17.80
C ARG A 495 0.73 -5.38 -19.25
N GLU A 496 -0.17 -4.96 -20.14
CA GLU A 496 0.18 -4.63 -21.52
C GLU A 496 1.14 -3.45 -21.60
N ALA A 497 0.88 -2.36 -20.85
CA ALA A 497 1.79 -1.22 -20.79
C ALA A 497 3.19 -1.61 -20.26
N GLN A 498 3.25 -2.53 -19.29
CA GLN A 498 4.52 -3.11 -18.84
C GLN A 498 5.20 -3.94 -19.94
N ALA A 499 4.47 -4.81 -20.66
CA ALA A 499 5.01 -5.60 -21.74
C ALA A 499 5.52 -4.72 -22.90
N MET A 500 4.83 -3.64 -23.25
CA MET A 500 5.26 -2.68 -24.27
C MET A 500 6.61 -2.01 -23.91
N THR A 501 6.94 -1.89 -22.63
CA THR A 501 8.22 -1.32 -22.16
C THR A 501 9.43 -2.20 -22.52
N LEU A 502 9.23 -3.46 -22.93
CA LEU A 502 10.29 -4.33 -23.46
C LEU A 502 10.92 -3.80 -24.77
N SER A 503 10.27 -2.84 -25.44
CA SER A 503 10.85 -2.11 -26.58
C SER A 503 12.03 -1.21 -26.19
N VAL A 504 12.18 -0.88 -24.93
CA VAL A 504 13.32 -0.12 -24.41
C VAL A 504 14.54 -1.05 -24.31
N ALA A 505 15.65 -0.63 -24.89
CA ALA A 505 16.89 -1.42 -24.88
C ALA A 505 17.29 -1.88 -23.47
N ASN A 506 17.91 -3.06 -23.40
CA ASN A 506 18.43 -3.67 -22.17
C ASN A 506 17.42 -3.73 -20.99
N THR A 507 16.17 -4.09 -21.32
CA THR A 507 15.10 -4.37 -20.36
C THR A 507 14.75 -5.86 -20.35
N GLY A 508 14.03 -6.31 -19.35
CA GLY A 508 13.50 -7.66 -19.24
C GLY A 508 12.37 -7.72 -18.22
N MET A 509 11.40 -8.59 -18.44
CA MET A 509 10.17 -8.66 -17.66
C MET A 509 9.96 -10.03 -17.04
N ALA A 510 9.89 -10.11 -15.73
CA ALA A 510 9.45 -11.29 -15.00
C ALA A 510 7.90 -11.32 -14.99
N VAL A 511 7.33 -12.24 -15.74
CA VAL A 511 5.87 -12.47 -15.79
C VAL A 511 5.44 -13.13 -14.47
N LEU A 512 4.47 -12.53 -13.77
CA LEU A 512 4.02 -13.01 -12.46
C LEU A 512 2.52 -13.37 -12.45
N ILE A 513 1.96 -13.68 -13.58
CA ILE A 513 0.52 -13.97 -13.75
C ILE A 513 0.05 -15.20 -12.97
N ASP A 514 0.96 -16.02 -12.50
CA ASP A 514 0.73 -17.27 -11.77
C ASP A 514 1.16 -17.21 -10.30
N THR A 515 1.45 -16.02 -9.76
CA THR A 515 2.02 -15.88 -8.41
C THR A 515 1.18 -15.04 -7.46
N GLY A 516 0.04 -14.51 -7.93
CA GLY A 516 -0.79 -13.60 -7.17
C GLY A 516 -1.71 -14.29 -6.15
N GLU A 517 -2.42 -13.48 -5.39
CA GLU A 517 -3.41 -13.89 -4.41
C GLU A 517 -4.70 -13.06 -4.60
N SER A 518 -5.86 -13.74 -4.66
CA SER A 518 -7.13 -13.05 -4.98
C SER A 518 -7.54 -11.98 -3.96
N GLU A 519 -7.19 -12.16 -2.69
CA GLU A 519 -7.59 -11.26 -1.60
C GLU A 519 -6.45 -10.37 -1.08
N ASP A 520 -5.21 -10.57 -1.55
CA ASP A 520 -4.07 -9.76 -1.15
C ASP A 520 -3.27 -9.26 -2.36
N ILE A 521 -3.14 -7.95 -2.45
CA ILE A 521 -2.35 -7.29 -3.50
C ILE A 521 -0.83 -7.55 -3.32
N HIS A 522 -0.43 -8.13 -2.18
CA HIS A 522 0.95 -8.43 -1.81
C HIS A 522 1.19 -9.94 -1.76
N PRO A 523 1.35 -10.63 -2.91
CA PRO A 523 1.54 -12.06 -2.92
C PRO A 523 2.81 -12.49 -2.15
N GLN A 524 2.69 -13.61 -1.44
CA GLN A 524 3.80 -14.20 -0.66
C GLN A 524 4.92 -14.78 -1.54
N SER A 525 4.66 -15.04 -2.81
CA SER A 525 5.56 -15.71 -3.77
C SER A 525 6.73 -14.81 -4.24
N LYS A 526 7.38 -14.09 -3.32
CA LYS A 526 8.51 -13.20 -3.65
C LYS A 526 9.75 -13.95 -4.11
N GLN A 527 9.90 -15.21 -3.70
CA GLN A 527 10.97 -16.10 -4.19
C GLN A 527 10.89 -16.26 -5.70
N ILE A 528 9.71 -16.61 -6.23
CA ILE A 528 9.51 -16.80 -7.67
C ILE A 528 9.81 -15.50 -8.44
N ALA A 529 9.38 -14.35 -7.91
CA ALA A 529 9.68 -13.05 -8.51
C ALA A 529 11.20 -12.80 -8.59
N GLY A 530 11.91 -13.03 -7.48
CA GLY A 530 13.37 -12.88 -7.42
C GLY A 530 14.11 -13.86 -8.35
N GLU A 531 13.72 -15.11 -8.39
CA GLU A 531 14.32 -16.13 -9.24
C GLU A 531 14.11 -15.84 -10.74
N ARG A 532 12.90 -15.40 -11.16
CA ARG A 532 12.63 -15.00 -12.56
C ARG A 532 13.43 -13.76 -12.96
N LEU A 533 13.55 -12.77 -12.09
CA LEU A 533 14.45 -11.63 -12.33
C LEU A 533 15.91 -12.07 -12.45
N ALA A 534 16.35 -13.03 -11.63
CA ALA A 534 17.71 -13.58 -11.70
C ALA A 534 17.96 -14.35 -13.01
N GLN A 535 17.00 -15.15 -13.50
CA GLN A 535 17.10 -15.82 -14.80
C GLN A 535 17.31 -14.81 -15.94
N ILE A 536 16.56 -13.69 -15.91
CA ILE A 536 16.72 -12.62 -16.89
C ILE A 536 18.14 -12.01 -16.81
N ALA A 537 18.62 -11.72 -15.59
CA ALA A 537 19.96 -11.17 -15.39
C ALA A 537 21.06 -12.15 -15.84
N LEU A 538 20.93 -13.44 -15.48
CA LEU A 538 21.89 -14.48 -15.89
C LEU A 538 22.00 -14.56 -17.41
N ALA A 539 20.87 -14.57 -18.13
CA ALA A 539 20.87 -14.62 -19.58
C ALA A 539 21.39 -13.31 -20.21
N LYS A 540 20.75 -12.18 -19.87
CA LYS A 540 20.95 -10.90 -20.61
C LYS A 540 22.15 -10.09 -20.13
N THR A 541 22.49 -10.13 -18.84
CA THR A 541 23.63 -9.38 -18.28
C THR A 541 24.88 -10.23 -18.21
N TYR A 542 24.76 -11.51 -17.84
CA TYR A 542 25.91 -12.38 -17.56
C TYR A 542 26.17 -13.41 -18.64
N GLY A 543 25.37 -13.42 -19.74
CA GLY A 543 25.59 -14.28 -20.90
C GLY A 543 25.48 -15.80 -20.62
N ARG A 544 24.70 -16.17 -19.59
CA ARG A 544 24.48 -17.59 -19.29
C ARG A 544 23.39 -18.17 -20.18
N GLU A 545 23.55 -19.40 -20.60
CA GLU A 545 22.57 -20.15 -21.39
C GLU A 545 21.42 -20.63 -20.51
N VAL A 546 20.49 -19.72 -20.16
CA VAL A 546 19.28 -20.03 -19.38
C VAL A 546 18.06 -19.46 -20.08
N VAL A 547 16.96 -20.22 -20.08
CA VAL A 547 15.66 -19.73 -20.54
C VAL A 547 15.16 -18.69 -19.52
N HIS A 548 14.87 -17.49 -19.97
CA HIS A 548 14.59 -16.35 -19.11
C HIS A 548 13.25 -15.67 -19.40
N SER A 549 12.51 -16.13 -20.42
CA SER A 549 11.17 -15.65 -20.76
C SER A 549 10.26 -16.83 -21.05
N GLY A 550 9.00 -16.71 -20.65
CA GLY A 550 7.93 -17.56 -21.13
C GLY A 550 7.49 -17.16 -22.53
N PRO A 551 6.54 -17.89 -23.15
CA PRO A 551 6.02 -17.56 -24.48
C PRO A 551 5.48 -16.14 -24.56
N SER A 552 5.84 -15.41 -25.59
CA SER A 552 5.32 -14.08 -25.88
C SER A 552 4.66 -14.07 -27.27
N TYR A 553 3.46 -13.49 -27.33
CA TYR A 553 2.72 -13.39 -28.59
C TYR A 553 3.54 -12.68 -29.67
N ALA A 554 3.67 -13.31 -30.84
CA ALA A 554 4.40 -12.79 -31.99
C ALA A 554 3.43 -12.37 -33.13
N SER A 555 2.52 -13.25 -33.51
CA SER A 555 1.60 -12.98 -34.62
C SER A 555 0.36 -13.87 -34.60
N MET A 556 -0.67 -13.50 -35.37
CA MET A 556 -1.86 -14.32 -35.57
C MET A 556 -2.17 -14.50 -37.05
N LYS A 557 -2.88 -15.59 -37.37
CA LYS A 557 -3.46 -15.88 -38.67
C LYS A 557 -4.86 -16.42 -38.51
N ILE A 558 -5.85 -15.84 -39.23
CA ILE A 558 -7.22 -16.35 -39.25
C ILE A 558 -7.25 -17.57 -40.19
N GLU A 559 -7.76 -18.69 -39.69
CA GLU A 559 -7.89 -19.96 -40.41
C GLU A 559 -9.35 -20.44 -40.36
N GLY A 560 -10.22 -19.90 -41.22
CA GLY A 560 -11.67 -20.20 -41.25
C GLY A 560 -12.35 -19.69 -39.96
N SER A 561 -12.88 -20.61 -39.16
CA SER A 561 -13.54 -20.33 -37.87
C SER A 561 -12.57 -20.33 -36.65
N ALA A 562 -11.26 -20.36 -36.90
CA ALA A 562 -10.25 -20.37 -35.84
C ALA A 562 -9.17 -19.31 -36.10
N ILE A 563 -8.42 -18.96 -35.05
CA ILE A 563 -7.24 -18.11 -35.15
C ILE A 563 -6.03 -18.91 -34.65
N ARG A 564 -4.98 -18.95 -35.48
CA ARG A 564 -3.69 -19.51 -35.13
C ARG A 564 -2.78 -18.42 -34.56
N LEU A 565 -2.22 -18.67 -33.38
CA LEU A 565 -1.31 -17.80 -32.70
C LEU A 565 0.11 -18.36 -32.72
N SER A 566 1.09 -17.52 -33.07
CA SER A 566 2.52 -17.85 -33.03
C SER A 566 3.19 -17.11 -31.86
N PHE A 567 4.24 -17.72 -31.31
CA PHE A 567 4.92 -17.23 -30.14
C PHE A 567 6.45 -17.21 -30.31
N ASP A 568 7.09 -16.22 -29.70
CA ASP A 568 8.52 -16.19 -29.45
C ASP A 568 8.80 -16.82 -28.06
N HIS A 569 10.06 -17.11 -27.75
CA HIS A 569 10.52 -17.64 -26.47
C HIS A 569 9.92 -18.99 -26.08
N LEU A 570 9.86 -19.90 -27.03
CA LEU A 570 9.26 -21.23 -26.84
C LEU A 570 9.96 -22.08 -25.77
N GLY A 571 11.24 -21.86 -25.48
CA GLY A 571 11.96 -22.48 -24.37
C GLY A 571 11.86 -24.01 -24.31
N GLY A 572 11.93 -24.68 -25.45
CA GLY A 572 11.80 -26.14 -25.61
C GLY A 572 10.40 -26.63 -25.97
N GLY A 573 9.46 -25.69 -26.30
CA GLY A 573 8.09 -25.97 -26.77
C GLY A 573 7.01 -25.47 -25.82
N LEU A 574 5.78 -25.38 -26.32
CA LEU A 574 4.62 -24.95 -25.57
C LEU A 574 4.05 -26.09 -24.70
N VAL A 575 3.62 -25.76 -23.51
CA VAL A 575 3.05 -26.70 -22.53
C VAL A 575 1.80 -26.11 -21.88
N ALA A 576 0.72 -26.90 -21.82
CA ALA A 576 -0.42 -26.60 -20.94
C ALA A 576 -0.11 -27.17 -19.54
N LYS A 577 0.15 -26.31 -18.59
CA LYS A 577 0.46 -26.69 -17.20
C LYS A 577 -0.79 -26.79 -16.35
N GLU A 578 -0.72 -27.66 -15.34
CA GLU A 578 -1.65 -27.57 -14.22
C GLU A 578 -1.35 -26.28 -13.44
N VAL A 579 -2.39 -25.51 -13.15
CA VAL A 579 -2.22 -24.26 -12.42
C VAL A 579 -1.90 -24.58 -10.96
N PRO A 580 -0.84 -24.01 -10.37
CA PRO A 580 -0.45 -24.31 -8.99
C PRO A 580 -1.58 -24.07 -8.00
N ALA A 581 -1.72 -24.93 -7.00
CA ALA A 581 -2.71 -24.78 -5.92
C ALA A 581 -2.57 -23.44 -5.14
N THR A 582 -1.38 -22.85 -5.16
CA THR A 582 -1.07 -21.55 -4.54
C THR A 582 -1.59 -20.34 -5.33
N TYR A 583 -2.02 -20.56 -6.55
CA TYR A 583 -2.44 -19.51 -7.50
C TYR A 583 -3.63 -18.67 -7.03
N ASP A 584 -4.42 -19.18 -6.10
CA ASP A 584 -5.60 -18.49 -5.55
C ASP A 584 -5.72 -18.71 -4.03
N VAL A 585 -4.59 -18.86 -3.35
CA VAL A 585 -4.60 -19.06 -1.91
C VAL A 585 -5.13 -17.80 -1.22
N MET A 586 -6.33 -17.94 -0.69
CA MET A 586 -6.84 -16.96 0.27
C MET A 586 -5.97 -17.01 1.54
N ARG A 587 -5.45 -15.88 1.99
CA ARG A 587 -4.70 -15.76 3.26
C ARG A 587 -5.50 -16.11 4.51
N LYS A 588 -6.77 -16.47 4.42
CA LYS A 588 -7.59 -16.84 5.57
C LYS A 588 -7.13 -18.17 6.12
N ALA A 589 -6.64 -18.08 7.36
CA ALA A 589 -6.11 -19.17 8.15
C ALA A 589 -6.72 -20.55 7.83
N GLY A 590 -5.92 -21.48 7.34
CA GLY A 590 -6.23 -22.90 7.28
C GLY A 590 -7.20 -23.35 6.19
N LYS A 591 -7.63 -22.48 5.28
CA LYS A 591 -8.45 -22.87 4.13
C LYS A 591 -7.73 -22.60 2.82
N THR A 592 -6.84 -23.47 2.45
CA THR A 592 -6.36 -23.63 1.08
C THR A 592 -7.47 -24.29 0.23
N ALA A 593 -8.50 -23.54 -0.11
CA ALA A 593 -9.33 -23.97 -1.22
C ALA A 593 -8.70 -23.36 -2.46
N PRO A 594 -8.16 -24.16 -3.40
CA PRO A 594 -7.78 -23.63 -4.70
C PRO A 594 -9.04 -23.05 -5.33
N LEU A 595 -9.06 -21.73 -5.54
CA LEU A 595 -10.11 -21.09 -6.33
C LEU A 595 -9.94 -21.41 -7.82
N VAL A 596 -8.86 -22.08 -8.16
CA VAL A 596 -8.52 -22.51 -9.49
C VAL A 596 -9.12 -23.88 -9.73
N ARG A 597 -9.90 -23.97 -10.75
CA ARG A 597 -10.35 -25.21 -11.32
C ARG A 597 -9.15 -25.96 -11.90
N ASN A 598 -8.96 -27.23 -11.52
CA ASN A 598 -7.98 -28.07 -12.18
C ASN A 598 -8.31 -28.12 -13.66
N SER A 599 -7.37 -27.69 -14.49
CA SER A 599 -7.50 -27.87 -15.94
C SER A 599 -7.31 -29.34 -16.26
N PRO A 600 -8.21 -29.98 -17.04
CA PRO A 600 -7.94 -31.30 -17.56
C PRO A 600 -6.62 -31.30 -18.33
N HIS A 601 -5.81 -32.35 -18.15
CA HIS A 601 -4.52 -32.45 -18.82
C HIS A 601 -4.59 -32.07 -20.30
N SER A 602 -3.76 -31.11 -20.72
CA SER A 602 -3.64 -30.54 -22.05
C SER A 602 -4.65 -29.48 -22.51
N GLN A 603 -5.68 -29.15 -21.75
CA GLN A 603 -6.58 -28.06 -22.11
C GLN A 603 -6.00 -26.71 -21.67
N LEU A 604 -5.90 -25.76 -22.61
CA LEU A 604 -5.49 -24.39 -22.33
C LEU A 604 -6.68 -23.57 -21.79
N GLU A 605 -6.38 -22.71 -20.80
CA GLU A 605 -7.35 -21.78 -20.21
C GLU A 605 -6.89 -20.32 -20.37
N GLY A 606 -7.81 -19.40 -20.20
CA GLY A 606 -7.52 -17.96 -20.22
C GLY A 606 -7.61 -17.30 -21.60
N PHE A 607 -8.09 -18.03 -22.62
CA PHE A 607 -8.29 -17.48 -23.96
C PHE A 607 -9.72 -16.99 -24.13
N ALA A 608 -9.85 -15.81 -24.75
CA ALA A 608 -11.12 -15.23 -25.19
C ALA A 608 -11.02 -14.84 -26.66
N ILE A 609 -12.12 -14.98 -27.41
CA ILE A 609 -12.20 -14.72 -28.84
C ILE A 609 -13.41 -13.83 -29.13
N CYS A 610 -13.33 -12.97 -30.15
CA CYS A 610 -14.47 -12.19 -30.59
C CYS A 610 -14.60 -12.17 -32.11
N GLY A 611 -15.83 -11.96 -32.61
CA GLY A 611 -16.19 -11.69 -33.99
C GLY A 611 -16.25 -10.19 -34.30
N PRO A 612 -16.76 -9.83 -35.53
CA PRO A 612 -16.90 -8.44 -35.94
C PRO A 612 -17.81 -7.57 -35.04
N ASP A 613 -18.69 -8.20 -34.26
CA ASP A 613 -19.54 -7.57 -33.25
C ASP A 613 -18.75 -7.11 -31.98
N LYS A 614 -17.48 -7.52 -31.89
CA LYS A 614 -16.58 -7.24 -30.75
C LYS A 614 -17.08 -7.76 -29.40
N GLN A 615 -17.99 -8.75 -29.42
CA GLN A 615 -18.45 -9.42 -28.21
C GLN A 615 -17.46 -10.55 -27.87
N TRP A 616 -16.92 -10.50 -26.65
CA TRP A 616 -15.93 -11.47 -26.17
C TRP A 616 -16.62 -12.70 -25.57
N GLY A 617 -16.23 -13.87 -26.04
CA GLY A 617 -16.60 -15.18 -25.46
C GLY A 617 -15.37 -15.96 -25.06
N TRP A 618 -15.50 -16.88 -24.10
CA TRP A 618 -14.45 -17.84 -23.83
C TRP A 618 -14.21 -18.75 -25.02
N ALA A 619 -12.96 -19.08 -25.28
CA ALA A 619 -12.55 -19.86 -26.43
C ALA A 619 -11.92 -21.19 -26.01
N ASP A 620 -12.10 -22.20 -26.84
CA ASP A 620 -11.30 -23.40 -26.82
C ASP A 620 -9.94 -23.11 -27.47
N ALA A 621 -8.87 -23.54 -26.77
CA ALA A 621 -7.51 -23.34 -27.25
C ALA A 621 -6.71 -24.64 -27.16
N LYS A 622 -5.96 -24.95 -28.21
CA LYS A 622 -5.17 -26.18 -28.32
C LYS A 622 -3.77 -25.87 -28.80
N ILE A 623 -2.78 -26.46 -28.16
CA ILE A 623 -1.40 -26.45 -28.66
C ILE A 623 -1.32 -27.31 -29.91
N ASP A 624 -0.76 -26.76 -30.99
CA ASP A 624 -0.50 -27.41 -32.27
C ASP A 624 0.95 -27.10 -32.68
N GLY A 625 1.86 -28.00 -32.34
CA GLY A 625 3.30 -27.77 -32.43
C GLY A 625 3.74 -26.53 -31.60
N ASP A 626 4.37 -25.59 -32.27
CA ASP A 626 4.85 -24.34 -31.66
C ASP A 626 3.81 -23.19 -31.74
N THR A 627 2.55 -23.51 -32.01
CA THR A 627 1.44 -22.57 -32.15
C THR A 627 0.28 -22.94 -31.22
N VAL A 628 -0.65 -22.02 -31.04
CA VAL A 628 -1.94 -22.29 -30.38
C VAL A 628 -3.07 -21.99 -31.37
N LEU A 629 -3.96 -22.96 -31.58
CA LEU A 629 -5.19 -22.78 -32.35
C LEU A 629 -6.33 -22.44 -31.40
N VAL A 630 -7.01 -21.31 -31.65
CA VAL A 630 -8.08 -20.79 -30.79
C VAL A 630 -9.38 -20.72 -31.62
N SER A 631 -10.48 -21.26 -31.09
CA SER A 631 -11.79 -21.27 -31.73
C SER A 631 -12.92 -21.21 -30.71
N SER A 632 -14.15 -20.93 -31.20
CA SER A 632 -15.37 -21.02 -30.39
C SER A 632 -16.54 -21.28 -31.30
N ASP A 633 -17.41 -22.25 -30.97
CA ASP A 633 -18.64 -22.51 -31.70
C ASP A 633 -19.60 -21.30 -31.72
N GLN A 634 -19.45 -20.40 -30.74
CA GLN A 634 -20.24 -19.18 -30.64
C GLN A 634 -19.71 -18.03 -31.53
N VAL A 635 -18.50 -18.16 -32.08
CA VAL A 635 -17.82 -17.13 -32.88
C VAL A 635 -17.32 -17.73 -34.19
N PRO A 636 -18.20 -17.96 -35.14
CA PRO A 636 -17.83 -18.65 -36.41
C PRO A 636 -16.95 -17.82 -37.35
N ALA A 637 -16.89 -16.50 -37.16
CA ALA A 637 -16.03 -15.59 -37.92
C ALA A 637 -15.15 -14.75 -37.00
N PRO A 638 -14.12 -15.34 -36.39
CA PRO A 638 -13.30 -14.66 -35.39
C PRO A 638 -12.37 -13.62 -36.04
N ILE A 639 -12.16 -12.48 -35.31
CA ILE A 639 -11.26 -11.41 -35.74
C ILE A 639 -10.14 -11.12 -34.75
N ALA A 640 -10.31 -11.47 -33.46
CA ALA A 640 -9.32 -11.18 -32.44
C ALA A 640 -9.37 -12.20 -31.29
N VAL A 641 -8.21 -12.32 -30.58
CA VAL A 641 -8.01 -13.17 -29.42
C VAL A 641 -7.37 -12.35 -28.29
N ARG A 642 -7.77 -12.64 -27.05
CA ARG A 642 -7.11 -12.17 -25.83
C ARG A 642 -6.70 -13.35 -24.97
N TYR A 643 -5.54 -13.26 -24.32
CA TYR A 643 -5.05 -14.25 -23.37
C TYR A 643 -4.75 -13.60 -22.03
N GLY A 644 -5.28 -14.15 -20.94
CA GLY A 644 -5.04 -13.63 -19.60
C GLY A 644 -5.57 -12.21 -19.36
N TRP A 645 -6.58 -11.79 -20.13
CA TRP A 645 -7.13 -10.43 -20.11
C TRP A 645 -8.18 -10.25 -19.01
N ALA A 646 -7.73 -10.26 -17.75
CA ALA A 646 -8.55 -10.04 -16.55
C ALA A 646 -7.67 -9.60 -15.37
N ASP A 647 -8.27 -9.13 -14.28
CA ASP A 647 -7.55 -8.80 -13.05
C ASP A 647 -6.91 -10.06 -12.45
N ASN A 648 -7.67 -11.17 -12.39
CA ASN A 648 -7.23 -12.47 -11.87
C ASN A 648 -7.63 -13.60 -12.84
N PRO A 649 -6.93 -13.72 -13.99
CA PRO A 649 -7.22 -14.76 -14.97
C PRO A 649 -6.68 -16.12 -14.52
N THR A 650 -7.30 -17.20 -14.95
CA THR A 650 -6.68 -18.52 -14.96
C THR A 650 -5.86 -18.66 -16.24
N CYS A 651 -4.55 -18.83 -16.11
CA CYS A 651 -3.61 -18.89 -17.23
C CYS A 651 -2.69 -20.10 -17.07
N ASN A 652 -2.61 -20.96 -18.08
CA ASN A 652 -1.83 -22.18 -18.00
C ASN A 652 -0.97 -22.48 -19.24
N LEU A 653 -0.80 -21.51 -20.12
CA LEU A 653 0.17 -21.62 -21.22
C LEU A 653 1.56 -21.28 -20.71
N TYR A 654 2.47 -22.25 -20.84
CA TYR A 654 3.87 -22.15 -20.43
C TYR A 654 4.79 -22.62 -21.55
N ASN A 655 6.10 -22.41 -21.36
CA ASN A 655 7.09 -23.16 -22.11
C ASN A 655 7.61 -24.39 -21.32
N ALA A 656 8.38 -25.27 -21.96
CA ALA A 656 8.95 -26.44 -21.32
C ALA A 656 9.93 -26.09 -20.18
N ALA A 657 10.49 -24.87 -20.15
CA ALA A 657 11.30 -24.35 -19.04
C ALA A 657 10.48 -23.86 -17.84
N ALA A 658 9.16 -24.09 -17.83
CA ALA A 658 8.23 -23.76 -16.77
C ALA A 658 8.02 -22.25 -16.53
N LEU A 659 8.21 -21.42 -17.55
CA LEU A 659 7.91 -19.99 -17.50
C LEU A 659 6.55 -19.71 -18.14
N PRO A 660 5.66 -18.92 -17.51
CA PRO A 660 4.32 -18.63 -18.01
C PRO A 660 4.34 -17.67 -19.20
N ALA A 661 3.39 -17.85 -20.12
CA ALA A 661 3.18 -16.89 -21.20
C ALA A 661 2.70 -15.55 -20.64
N SER A 662 3.22 -14.46 -21.22
CA SER A 662 2.75 -13.10 -20.90
C SER A 662 1.31 -12.93 -21.42
N PRO A 663 0.40 -12.34 -20.62
CA PRO A 663 -0.90 -11.90 -21.13
C PRO A 663 -0.76 -10.97 -22.34
N PHE A 664 -1.68 -11.11 -23.30
CA PHE A 664 -1.68 -10.31 -24.52
C PHE A 664 -3.09 -10.12 -25.09
N ARG A 665 -3.22 -9.21 -26.04
CA ARG A 665 -4.35 -9.09 -26.96
C ARG A 665 -3.84 -8.95 -28.40
N THR A 666 -4.68 -9.36 -29.37
CA THR A 666 -4.38 -9.22 -30.78
C THR A 666 -5.18 -8.06 -31.43
N ASP A 667 -6.07 -7.45 -30.67
CA ASP A 667 -6.91 -6.32 -31.07
C ASP A 667 -6.25 -4.98 -30.73
N ASP A 668 -6.69 -3.93 -31.42
CA ASP A 668 -6.34 -2.53 -31.19
C ASP A 668 -7.55 -1.70 -30.69
N PHE A 669 -8.58 -2.37 -30.17
CA PHE A 669 -9.79 -1.69 -29.72
C PHE A 669 -9.46 -0.69 -28.60
N ALA A 670 -10.13 0.47 -28.65
CA ALA A 670 -10.00 1.46 -27.60
C ALA A 670 -10.47 0.87 -26.26
N PHE A 671 -9.74 1.14 -25.20
CA PHE A 671 -10.15 0.73 -23.86
C PHE A 671 -11.48 1.36 -23.47
N ALA A 672 -12.33 0.60 -22.77
CA ALA A 672 -13.63 1.07 -22.31
C ALA A 672 -13.52 2.19 -21.25
N VAL A 673 -12.37 2.32 -20.62
CA VAL A 673 -12.06 3.37 -19.63
C VAL A 673 -11.21 4.44 -20.29
N ALA A 674 -11.86 5.40 -20.95
CA ALA A 674 -11.17 6.64 -21.32
C ALA A 674 -10.79 7.39 -20.04
N SER A 675 -9.52 7.80 -19.91
CA SER A 675 -9.09 8.78 -18.88
C SER A 675 -10.07 9.97 -18.87
N PRO A 676 -10.43 10.52 -17.71
CA PRO A 676 -11.30 11.68 -17.66
C PRO A 676 -10.64 12.84 -18.42
N ALA A 677 -11.22 13.21 -19.55
CA ALA A 677 -10.84 14.42 -20.28
C ALA A 677 -11.10 15.66 -19.41
N PRO A 678 -10.30 16.71 -19.54
CA PRO A 678 -10.55 17.95 -18.80
C PRO A 678 -11.91 18.54 -19.19
N PRO A 679 -12.61 19.27 -18.29
CA PRO A 679 -13.99 19.68 -18.49
C PRO A 679 -14.10 20.70 -19.64
N THR A 680 -14.74 20.33 -20.75
CA THR A 680 -15.23 21.24 -21.77
C THR A 680 -16.66 21.61 -21.49
N LYS A 681 -17.00 22.88 -21.69
CA LYS A 681 -18.33 23.46 -21.48
C LYS A 681 -19.40 22.79 -22.38
N PRO A 682 -20.67 22.78 -21.97
CA PRO A 682 -21.73 22.01 -22.62
C PRO A 682 -22.26 22.66 -23.90
N SER A 683 -22.53 21.86 -24.94
CA SER A 683 -23.45 22.23 -26.00
C SER A 683 -24.43 21.07 -26.30
N SER A 684 -25.60 21.46 -26.64
CA SER A 684 -26.95 20.90 -26.68
C SER A 684 -27.20 19.64 -27.45
N VAL A 685 -27.98 18.77 -26.84
CA VAL A 685 -29.21 17.99 -27.24
C VAL A 685 -29.28 17.23 -28.55
N SER A 686 -29.47 15.92 -28.49
CA SER A 686 -30.59 15.17 -29.11
C SER A 686 -30.76 13.76 -28.52
N LYS A 687 -31.98 13.32 -28.31
CA LYS A 687 -32.53 12.08 -27.77
C LYS A 687 -32.86 11.08 -28.89
N PRO A 688 -33.38 9.87 -28.60
CA PRO A 688 -32.81 8.74 -27.79
C PRO A 688 -33.00 7.39 -28.54
N THR A 689 -32.32 6.32 -28.04
CA THR A 689 -32.89 4.93 -28.11
C THR A 689 -32.31 4.07 -26.95
N LEU A 690 -33.16 3.28 -26.37
CA LEU A 690 -33.10 2.34 -25.24
C LEU A 690 -31.91 1.37 -25.33
N SER A 691 -31.31 0.87 -24.27
CA SER A 691 -31.47 1.04 -22.84
C SER A 691 -30.40 0.21 -22.08
N SER A 692 -29.60 0.84 -21.31
CA SER A 692 -28.91 0.25 -20.14
C SER A 692 -29.24 1.14 -18.94
N PRO A 693 -29.39 0.61 -17.71
CA PRO A 693 -29.75 1.46 -16.59
C PRO A 693 -28.65 2.50 -16.34
N PRO A 694 -29.02 3.73 -15.97
CA PRO A 694 -28.10 4.86 -15.93
C PRO A 694 -27.06 4.71 -14.81
N ALA A 695 -25.82 5.17 -15.08
CA ALA A 695 -24.85 5.46 -14.05
C ALA A 695 -25.42 6.47 -13.04
N PRO A 696 -25.06 6.38 -11.74
CA PRO A 696 -25.63 7.25 -10.73
C PRO A 696 -25.28 8.72 -11.02
N PRO A 697 -26.22 9.65 -10.78
CA PRO A 697 -25.99 11.08 -11.00
C PRO A 697 -24.90 11.59 -10.07
N SER A 698 -23.94 12.33 -10.60
CA SER A 698 -22.87 12.98 -9.86
C SER A 698 -23.44 13.87 -8.74
N GLY A 699 -23.16 13.54 -7.48
CA GLY A 699 -23.49 14.38 -6.33
C GLY A 699 -24.19 13.72 -5.16
N LYS A 700 -24.69 12.48 -5.26
CA LYS A 700 -25.28 11.77 -4.11
C LYS A 700 -24.32 10.73 -3.55
N PRO A 701 -24.24 10.56 -2.21
CA PRO A 701 -23.46 9.47 -1.61
C PRO A 701 -23.88 8.10 -2.16
N LEU A 702 -22.89 7.23 -2.40
CA LEU A 702 -23.16 5.90 -2.93
C LEU A 702 -24.06 5.07 -1.98
N ALA A 703 -23.88 5.25 -0.69
CA ALA A 703 -24.66 4.58 0.36
C ALA A 703 -26.19 4.75 0.26
N ILE A 704 -26.68 5.83 -0.37
CA ILE A 704 -28.12 6.10 -0.59
C ILE A 704 -28.55 5.85 -2.04
N THR A 705 -27.67 5.37 -2.91
CA THR A 705 -27.96 5.14 -4.32
C THR A 705 -28.20 3.65 -4.55
N PRO A 706 -29.45 3.18 -4.77
CA PRO A 706 -29.74 1.76 -4.95
C PRO A 706 -28.84 1.17 -6.07
N THR A 707 -27.99 0.23 -5.68
CA THR A 707 -26.96 -0.34 -6.57
C THR A 707 -26.92 -1.86 -6.43
N PRO A 708 -27.11 -2.63 -7.52
CA PRO A 708 -26.93 -4.08 -7.50
C PRO A 708 -25.44 -4.43 -7.41
N ARG A 709 -25.17 -5.64 -6.95
CA ARG A 709 -23.80 -6.18 -6.94
C ARG A 709 -23.56 -6.98 -8.22
N THR A 710 -23.44 -6.26 -9.32
CA THR A 710 -23.21 -6.85 -10.66
C THR A 710 -21.85 -7.56 -10.75
N GLU A 711 -20.88 -7.17 -9.92
CA GLU A 711 -19.58 -7.84 -9.77
C GLU A 711 -19.67 -9.25 -9.17
N ASN A 712 -20.83 -9.62 -8.64
CA ASN A 712 -21.07 -10.93 -8.05
C ASN A 712 -22.30 -11.61 -8.67
N PRO A 713 -22.15 -12.43 -9.72
CA PRO A 713 -23.27 -13.11 -10.38
C PRO A 713 -24.07 -14.03 -9.47
N GLY A 714 -23.43 -14.56 -8.41
CA GLY A 714 -24.10 -15.37 -7.38
C GLY A 714 -25.05 -14.56 -6.52
N TRP A 715 -24.81 -13.26 -6.37
CA TRP A 715 -25.65 -12.37 -5.58
C TRP A 715 -27.08 -12.25 -6.17
N MET A 716 -27.20 -12.06 -7.48
CA MET A 716 -28.50 -12.01 -8.14
C MET A 716 -29.30 -13.31 -7.92
N LYS A 717 -28.67 -14.48 -8.03
CA LYS A 717 -29.33 -15.76 -7.76
C LYS A 717 -29.85 -15.86 -6.31
N ILE A 718 -29.11 -15.26 -5.36
CA ILE A 718 -29.56 -15.21 -3.94
C ILE A 718 -30.75 -14.26 -3.82
N VAL A 719 -30.74 -13.08 -4.44
CA VAL A 719 -31.85 -12.12 -4.44
C VAL A 719 -33.10 -12.75 -5.05
N GLU A 720 -33.00 -13.37 -6.22
CA GLU A 720 -34.11 -14.06 -6.89
C GLU A 720 -34.68 -15.19 -6.02
N ARG A 721 -33.83 -16.00 -5.39
CA ARG A 721 -34.23 -17.06 -4.48
C ARG A 721 -34.92 -16.49 -3.23
N GLN A 722 -34.43 -15.38 -2.67
CA GLN A 722 -35.04 -14.73 -1.52
C GLN A 722 -36.40 -14.10 -1.90
N ALA A 723 -36.50 -13.45 -3.06
CA ALA A 723 -37.77 -12.93 -3.58
C ALA A 723 -38.78 -14.05 -3.84
N ALA A 724 -38.34 -15.19 -4.39
CA ALA A 724 -39.18 -16.36 -4.56
C ALA A 724 -39.65 -16.95 -3.21
N ALA A 725 -38.76 -17.02 -2.21
CA ALA A 725 -39.08 -17.48 -0.86
C ALA A 725 -40.04 -16.54 -0.13
N ALA A 726 -39.98 -15.24 -0.43
CA ALA A 726 -40.86 -14.24 0.16
C ALA A 726 -42.33 -14.33 -0.34
N LYS A 727 -42.51 -14.70 -1.61
CA LYS A 727 -43.84 -14.73 -2.29
C LYS A 727 -44.96 -15.51 -1.60
N PRO A 728 -44.76 -16.67 -0.98
CA PRO A 728 -45.90 -17.47 -0.51
C PRO A 728 -46.41 -17.09 0.89
N GLY A 729 -45.86 -16.06 1.56
CA GLY A 729 -45.95 -16.09 2.97
C GLY A 729 -46.61 -14.96 3.73
N LYS A 730 -47.31 -15.30 4.76
CA LYS A 730 -47.59 -14.46 5.92
C LYS A 730 -46.39 -14.56 6.86
N TRP A 731 -45.40 -13.65 6.68
CA TRP A 731 -44.22 -13.58 7.55
C TRP A 731 -44.52 -12.68 8.76
N ASP A 732 -44.16 -13.18 9.95
CA ASP A 732 -44.36 -12.41 11.20
C ASP A 732 -43.15 -11.50 11.43
N LEU A 733 -41.95 -12.00 11.11
CA LEU A 733 -40.66 -11.36 11.34
C LEU A 733 -39.77 -11.44 10.09
N VAL A 734 -39.12 -10.34 9.73
CA VAL A 734 -38.19 -10.29 8.58
C VAL A 734 -36.86 -9.71 9.05
N LEU A 735 -35.79 -10.45 8.83
CA LEU A 735 -34.42 -10.01 9.10
C LEU A 735 -33.80 -9.41 7.85
N ILE A 736 -33.20 -8.23 7.97
CA ILE A 736 -32.52 -7.51 6.88
C ILE A 736 -31.09 -7.14 7.33
N GLY A 737 -30.11 -7.46 6.51
CA GLY A 737 -28.71 -7.15 6.83
C GLY A 737 -27.71 -7.81 5.88
N ASP A 738 -26.49 -7.94 6.36
CA ASP A 738 -25.36 -8.48 5.64
C ASP A 738 -25.01 -9.94 6.03
N SER A 739 -23.72 -10.31 6.01
CA SER A 739 -23.23 -11.66 6.35
C SER A 739 -23.55 -12.09 7.77
N ILE A 740 -23.56 -11.15 8.73
CA ILE A 740 -23.83 -11.45 10.13
C ILE A 740 -25.32 -11.82 10.28
N THR A 741 -26.22 -11.09 9.62
CA THR A 741 -27.64 -11.45 9.54
C THR A 741 -27.87 -12.73 8.75
N ALA A 742 -27.17 -12.93 7.62
CA ALA A 742 -27.27 -14.14 6.81
C ALA A 742 -26.87 -15.40 7.59
N GLY A 743 -25.98 -15.29 8.57
CA GLY A 743 -25.53 -16.39 9.38
C GLY A 743 -26.65 -17.14 10.13
N TRP A 744 -27.80 -16.51 10.40
CA TRP A 744 -28.98 -17.17 10.97
C TRP A 744 -29.63 -18.20 10.03
N GLN A 745 -29.23 -18.31 8.75
CA GLN A 745 -29.89 -19.16 7.76
C GLN A 745 -29.47 -20.64 7.84
N SER A 746 -28.36 -20.98 8.47
CA SER A 746 -27.84 -22.35 8.46
C SER A 746 -27.02 -22.70 9.70
N GLY A 747 -26.79 -24.01 9.90
CA GLY A 747 -25.97 -24.54 10.99
C GLY A 747 -26.51 -24.25 12.39
N ALA A 748 -25.64 -24.27 13.40
CA ALA A 748 -25.99 -24.01 14.80
C ALA A 748 -26.74 -22.68 15.02
N PRO A 749 -26.42 -21.54 14.37
CA PRO A 749 -27.23 -20.32 14.49
C PRO A 749 -28.72 -20.52 14.12
N SER A 750 -29.01 -21.27 13.06
CA SER A 750 -30.38 -21.55 12.63
C SER A 750 -31.17 -22.35 13.70
N GLU A 751 -30.52 -23.25 14.39
CA GLU A 751 -31.11 -24.01 15.51
C GLU A 751 -31.36 -23.12 16.73
N ILE A 752 -30.40 -22.25 17.05
CA ILE A 752 -30.55 -21.25 18.12
C ILE A 752 -31.73 -20.32 17.82
N TRP A 753 -31.85 -19.82 16.56
CA TRP A 753 -32.99 -19.00 16.17
C TRP A 753 -34.34 -19.70 16.43
N ARG A 754 -34.47 -20.93 15.93
CA ARG A 754 -35.73 -21.74 16.13
C ARG A 754 -36.06 -22.01 17.57
N LYS A 755 -35.04 -22.14 18.43
CA LYS A 755 -35.21 -22.34 19.88
C LYS A 755 -35.71 -21.07 20.58
N HIS A 756 -35.19 -19.90 20.23
CA HIS A 756 -35.54 -18.62 20.86
C HIS A 756 -36.82 -17.98 20.31
N PHE A 757 -37.12 -18.19 19.04
CA PHE A 757 -38.24 -17.56 18.33
C PHE A 757 -39.16 -18.56 17.62
N PRO A 758 -39.60 -19.64 18.29
CA PRO A 758 -40.39 -20.72 17.67
C PRO A 758 -41.76 -20.26 17.22
N ALA A 759 -42.31 -19.22 17.85
CA ALA A 759 -43.68 -18.76 17.62
C ALA A 759 -43.81 -17.90 16.35
N TYR A 760 -42.71 -17.49 15.71
CA TYR A 760 -42.76 -16.54 14.63
C TYR A 760 -42.25 -17.15 13.30
N ARG A 761 -43.05 -16.98 12.24
CA ARG A 761 -42.59 -17.30 10.89
C ARG A 761 -41.61 -16.24 10.41
N THR A 762 -40.34 -16.60 10.37
CA THR A 762 -39.23 -15.68 10.09
C THR A 762 -38.76 -15.85 8.67
N LEU A 763 -38.63 -14.76 7.94
CA LEU A 763 -37.91 -14.66 6.65
C LEU A 763 -36.58 -13.97 6.91
N ASN A 764 -35.48 -14.55 6.44
CA ASN A 764 -34.17 -13.94 6.53
C ASN A 764 -33.72 -13.45 5.14
N LEU A 765 -33.59 -12.14 5.01
CA LEU A 765 -33.12 -11.45 3.81
C LEU A 765 -31.65 -10.96 3.94
N GLY A 766 -30.85 -11.48 4.89
CA GLY A 766 -29.42 -11.19 4.96
C GLY A 766 -28.65 -11.75 3.78
N ILE A 767 -27.74 -10.96 3.20
CA ILE A 767 -26.82 -11.40 2.14
C ILE A 767 -25.40 -10.96 2.48
N ALA A 768 -24.45 -11.90 2.38
CA ALA A 768 -23.05 -11.65 2.71
C ALA A 768 -22.45 -10.49 1.90
N ALA A 769 -21.68 -9.66 2.59
CA ALA A 769 -20.99 -8.46 2.07
C ALA A 769 -21.89 -7.36 1.49
N ASP A 770 -23.23 -7.39 1.74
CA ASP A 770 -24.12 -6.29 1.39
C ASP A 770 -23.77 -5.01 2.17
N LYS A 771 -23.97 -3.90 1.48
CA LYS A 771 -23.90 -2.53 1.99
C LYS A 771 -25.29 -1.89 1.92
N THR A 772 -25.45 -0.71 2.44
CA THR A 772 -26.75 -0.01 2.47
C THR A 772 -27.37 0.14 1.09
N GLU A 773 -26.60 0.52 0.07
CA GLU A 773 -27.08 0.66 -1.31
C GLU A 773 -27.51 -0.67 -1.94
N ASN A 774 -26.87 -1.79 -1.55
CA ASN A 774 -27.27 -3.12 -2.02
C ASN A 774 -28.60 -3.54 -1.42
N VAL A 775 -28.80 -3.26 -0.12
CA VAL A 775 -30.09 -3.48 0.56
C VAL A 775 -31.17 -2.62 -0.10
N LEU A 776 -30.93 -1.33 -0.36
CA LEU A 776 -31.88 -0.45 -1.03
C LEU A 776 -32.29 -1.01 -2.41
N TRP A 777 -31.33 -1.47 -3.20
CA TRP A 777 -31.61 -2.03 -4.51
C TRP A 777 -32.50 -3.28 -4.45
N ARG A 778 -32.17 -4.23 -3.57
CA ARG A 778 -32.93 -5.47 -3.48
C ARG A 778 -34.28 -5.32 -2.78
N LEU A 779 -34.48 -4.34 -1.92
CA LEU A 779 -35.80 -3.98 -1.39
C LEU A 779 -36.72 -3.40 -2.51
N ALA A 780 -36.14 -2.82 -3.56
CA ALA A 780 -36.85 -2.40 -4.76
C ALA A 780 -37.09 -3.55 -5.76
N PHE A 781 -36.37 -4.69 -5.62
CA PHE A 781 -36.48 -5.83 -6.53
C PHE A 781 -37.85 -6.49 -6.41
N PRO A 782 -38.54 -6.78 -7.57
CA PRO A 782 -39.87 -7.36 -7.56
C PRO A 782 -39.96 -8.67 -6.77
N GLY A 783 -40.94 -8.79 -5.90
CA GLY A 783 -41.17 -9.97 -5.07
C GLY A 783 -40.47 -9.96 -3.72
N THR A 784 -39.52 -9.06 -3.46
CA THR A 784 -38.77 -9.05 -2.19
C THR A 784 -39.64 -8.57 -1.01
N LEU A 785 -40.44 -7.50 -1.20
CA LEU A 785 -41.39 -7.00 -0.20
C LEU A 785 -42.83 -6.90 -0.72
N ASP A 786 -43.11 -7.42 -1.90
CA ASP A 786 -44.40 -7.27 -2.52
C ASP A 786 -45.40 -8.29 -1.99
N GLY A 787 -46.58 -7.83 -1.57
CA GLY A 787 -47.72 -8.68 -1.21
C GLY A 787 -47.73 -9.22 0.23
N TYR A 788 -46.84 -8.75 1.13
CA TYR A 788 -46.89 -9.05 2.54
C TYR A 788 -46.43 -7.90 3.44
N GLN A 789 -46.97 -7.84 4.65
CA GLN A 789 -46.57 -6.87 5.68
C GLN A 789 -46.22 -7.64 6.96
N PRO A 790 -44.95 -7.83 7.32
CA PRO A 790 -44.56 -8.46 8.56
C PRO A 790 -44.94 -7.55 9.74
N LYS A 791 -45.12 -8.13 10.92
CA LYS A 791 -45.30 -7.30 12.14
C LYS A 791 -44.03 -6.53 12.49
N LEU A 792 -42.85 -7.14 12.26
CA LEU A 792 -41.56 -6.59 12.66
C LEU A 792 -40.49 -6.89 11.62
N PHE A 793 -39.71 -5.86 11.28
CA PHE A 793 -38.39 -5.98 10.67
C PHE A 793 -37.30 -5.89 11.74
N VAL A 794 -36.25 -6.69 11.64
CA VAL A 794 -35.00 -6.51 12.37
C VAL A 794 -33.91 -6.11 11.36
N LEU A 795 -33.38 -4.90 11.49
CA LEU A 795 -32.41 -4.31 10.57
C LEU A 795 -31.05 -4.14 11.25
N MET A 796 -30.02 -4.76 10.67
CA MET A 796 -28.63 -4.51 11.03
C MET A 796 -27.77 -4.48 9.77
N ILE A 797 -27.26 -3.33 9.40
CA ILE A 797 -26.48 -3.11 8.17
C ILE A 797 -25.48 -1.96 8.35
N GLY A 798 -24.35 -2.00 7.67
CA GLY A 798 -23.36 -0.91 7.63
C GLY A 798 -21.92 -1.35 7.89
N THR A 799 -21.68 -2.53 8.47
CA THR A 799 -20.32 -3.00 8.77
C THR A 799 -19.47 -3.15 7.50
N ASN A 800 -20.08 -3.38 6.35
CA ASN A 800 -19.37 -3.43 5.06
C ASN A 800 -19.17 -2.06 4.42
N ASN A 801 -20.02 -1.08 4.68
CA ASN A 801 -19.75 0.32 4.32
C ASN A 801 -18.53 0.82 5.10
N THR A 802 -18.58 0.73 6.42
CA THR A 802 -17.48 1.18 7.32
C THR A 802 -16.21 0.36 7.15
N GLY A 803 -16.30 -0.89 6.71
CA GLY A 803 -15.17 -1.81 6.55
C GLY A 803 -14.51 -1.74 5.18
N HIS A 804 -15.27 -1.98 4.12
CA HIS A 804 -14.74 -2.06 2.76
C HIS A 804 -14.53 -0.69 2.11
N ARG A 805 -15.21 0.36 2.59
CA ARG A 805 -15.09 1.73 2.09
C ARG A 805 -14.53 2.70 3.12
N PHE A 806 -13.80 2.20 4.08
CA PHE A 806 -13.17 2.98 5.15
C PHE A 806 -12.34 4.08 4.51
N GLY A 807 -12.07 4.68 3.81
CA GLY A 807 -11.30 5.80 3.26
C GLY A 807 -12.06 6.63 2.23
N THR A 808 -13.19 6.11 1.76
CA THR A 808 -13.97 6.73 0.68
C THR A 808 -15.41 7.06 1.07
N GLU A 809 -15.92 6.52 2.17
CA GLU A 809 -17.26 6.72 2.69
C GLU A 809 -17.20 7.17 4.14
N THR A 810 -17.98 8.18 4.49
CA THR A 810 -18.04 8.72 5.86
C THR A 810 -19.02 7.93 6.73
N ALA A 811 -19.00 8.16 8.03
CA ALA A 811 -20.03 7.62 8.93
C ALA A 811 -21.42 8.18 8.61
N ASP A 812 -21.45 9.47 8.20
CA ASP A 812 -22.68 10.15 7.81
C ASP A 812 -23.29 9.56 6.54
N ASP A 813 -22.47 9.20 5.53
CA ASP A 813 -22.94 8.53 4.32
C ASP A 813 -23.60 7.18 4.66
N THR A 814 -22.96 6.37 5.51
CA THR A 814 -23.52 5.09 5.97
C THR A 814 -24.82 5.29 6.75
N ALA A 815 -24.90 6.28 7.64
CA ALA A 815 -26.08 6.60 8.41
C ALA A 815 -27.24 7.09 7.52
N GLN A 816 -26.97 7.91 6.51
CA GLN A 816 -27.94 8.29 5.49
C GLN A 816 -28.46 7.06 4.72
N GLY A 817 -27.57 6.08 4.41
CA GLY A 817 -27.95 4.82 3.79
C GLY A 817 -28.93 4.01 4.66
N VAL A 818 -28.70 3.94 5.97
CA VAL A 818 -29.64 3.30 6.92
C VAL A 818 -30.97 4.05 6.96
N ARG A 819 -30.96 5.39 7.00
CA ARG A 819 -32.17 6.21 6.93
C ARG A 819 -32.98 5.89 5.65
N ALA A 820 -32.33 5.86 4.50
CA ALA A 820 -33.00 5.58 3.22
C ALA A 820 -33.63 4.17 3.19
N ILE A 821 -33.01 3.18 3.88
CA ILE A 821 -33.61 1.85 4.06
C ILE A 821 -34.86 1.96 4.93
N LEU A 822 -34.82 2.66 6.04
CA LEU A 822 -35.99 2.86 6.93
C LEU A 822 -37.15 3.55 6.20
N ASP A 823 -36.86 4.59 5.42
CA ASP A 823 -37.83 5.30 4.57
C ASP A 823 -38.47 4.36 3.53
N THR A 824 -37.64 3.48 2.93
CA THR A 824 -38.12 2.46 1.97
C THR A 824 -39.02 1.43 2.64
N LEU A 825 -38.68 0.98 3.86
CA LEU A 825 -39.50 0.05 4.62
C LEU A 825 -40.82 0.70 5.05
N ALA A 826 -40.80 1.94 5.51
CA ALA A 826 -42.01 2.71 5.87
C ALA A 826 -42.94 2.90 4.68
N ALA A 827 -42.41 3.15 3.48
CA ALA A 827 -43.20 3.31 2.26
C ALA A 827 -43.80 1.98 1.76
N LYS A 828 -43.05 0.87 1.81
CA LYS A 828 -43.48 -0.43 1.29
C LYS A 828 -44.30 -1.25 2.28
N ALA A 829 -44.07 -1.07 3.59
CA ALA A 829 -44.77 -1.81 4.65
C ALA A 829 -45.20 -0.88 5.81
N PRO A 830 -46.11 0.08 5.58
CA PRO A 830 -46.42 1.16 6.54
C PRO A 830 -47.04 0.64 7.88
N GLY A 831 -47.58 -0.57 7.88
CA GLY A 831 -48.09 -1.25 9.09
C GLY A 831 -47.04 -1.90 9.98
N SER A 832 -45.82 -2.08 9.47
CA SER A 832 -44.74 -2.79 10.17
C SER A 832 -43.97 -1.89 11.11
N LYS A 833 -43.40 -2.49 12.18
CA LYS A 833 -42.38 -1.87 13.03
C LYS A 833 -41.01 -2.28 12.55
N VAL A 834 -39.97 -1.51 12.92
CA VAL A 834 -38.58 -1.83 12.69
C VAL A 834 -37.80 -1.82 14.00
N LEU A 835 -37.16 -2.93 14.34
CA LEU A 835 -36.11 -2.99 15.36
C LEU A 835 -34.76 -2.72 14.68
N LEU A 836 -34.26 -1.53 14.85
CA LEU A 836 -32.96 -1.09 14.34
C LEU A 836 -31.87 -1.45 15.36
N LEU A 837 -30.94 -2.31 14.95
CA LEU A 837 -29.85 -2.73 15.81
C LEU A 837 -28.61 -1.86 15.55
N ALA A 838 -27.83 -1.63 16.59
CA ALA A 838 -26.47 -1.13 16.47
C ALA A 838 -25.63 -2.07 15.58
N ILE A 839 -24.75 -1.49 14.75
CA ILE A 839 -23.74 -2.26 14.02
C ILE A 839 -22.77 -2.84 15.06
N PHE A 840 -22.61 -4.14 15.08
CA PHE A 840 -21.81 -4.83 16.10
C PHE A 840 -20.34 -4.41 16.08
N PRO A 841 -19.67 -4.43 17.24
CA PRO A 841 -18.25 -4.16 17.33
C PRO A 841 -17.46 -5.19 16.53
N ARG A 842 -16.31 -4.78 15.97
CA ARG A 842 -15.42 -5.62 15.17
C ARG A 842 -13.98 -5.54 15.67
N GLY A 843 -13.13 -6.52 15.30
CA GLY A 843 -11.78 -6.64 15.83
C GLY A 843 -10.85 -5.49 15.45
N GLU A 844 -11.02 -4.89 14.27
CA GLU A 844 -10.22 -3.76 13.81
C GLU A 844 -10.71 -2.46 14.46
N VAL A 845 -9.92 -1.92 15.38
CA VAL A 845 -10.29 -0.80 16.26
C VAL A 845 -10.77 0.43 15.48
N ILE A 846 -10.05 0.84 14.44
CA ILE A 846 -10.38 2.06 13.67
C ILE A 846 -11.72 1.93 12.92
N LYS A 847 -12.02 0.73 12.40
CA LYS A 847 -13.30 0.47 11.74
C LYS A 847 -14.42 0.22 12.76
N ARG A 848 -14.11 -0.25 13.97
CA ARG A 848 -15.04 -0.31 15.08
C ARG A 848 -15.46 1.11 15.51
N GLN A 849 -14.50 2.00 15.67
CA GLN A 849 -14.81 3.41 15.96
C GLN A 849 -15.71 4.05 14.90
N ARG A 850 -15.53 3.68 13.63
CA ARG A 850 -16.41 4.11 12.55
C ARG A 850 -17.82 3.49 12.71
N ASN A 851 -17.94 2.23 13.14
CA ASN A 851 -19.24 1.65 13.48
C ASN A 851 -19.90 2.44 14.62
N ASP A 852 -19.14 2.80 15.67
CA ASP A 852 -19.65 3.57 16.81
C ASP A 852 -20.09 4.99 16.40
N GLU A 853 -19.41 5.61 15.44
CA GLU A 853 -19.82 6.89 14.85
C GLU A 853 -21.15 6.77 14.09
N VAL A 854 -21.31 5.70 13.30
CA VAL A 854 -22.57 5.40 12.61
C VAL A 854 -23.68 5.12 13.65
N ASN A 855 -23.40 4.29 14.65
CA ASN A 855 -24.38 3.92 15.69
C ASN A 855 -24.94 5.15 16.41
N ARG A 856 -24.10 6.11 16.79
CA ARG A 856 -24.54 7.39 17.41
C ARG A 856 -25.44 8.23 16.50
N GLN A 857 -25.37 8.05 15.20
CA GLN A 857 -26.21 8.77 14.24
C GLN A 857 -27.52 8.02 13.99
N ILE A 858 -27.47 6.70 13.79
CA ILE A 858 -28.65 5.91 13.48
C ILE A 858 -29.56 5.69 14.72
N GLU A 859 -29.03 5.72 15.93
CA GLU A 859 -29.80 5.76 17.16
C GLU A 859 -30.86 6.86 17.14
N LYS A 860 -30.53 8.04 16.62
CA LYS A 860 -31.41 9.21 16.50
C LYS A 860 -32.55 9.01 15.48
N LEU A 861 -32.55 7.93 14.71
CA LEU A 861 -33.60 7.56 13.76
C LEU A 861 -34.77 6.81 14.46
N ALA A 862 -34.57 6.41 15.70
CA ALA A 862 -35.60 5.76 16.49
C ALA A 862 -36.63 6.79 16.99
N ASP A 863 -37.91 6.53 16.73
CA ASP A 863 -39.03 7.34 17.15
C ASP A 863 -39.85 6.69 18.29
N ASN A 864 -39.51 5.47 18.66
CA ASN A 864 -40.20 4.63 19.64
C ASN A 864 -41.70 4.38 19.33
N GLN A 865 -42.12 4.62 18.08
CA GLN A 865 -43.45 4.34 17.57
C GLN A 865 -43.41 3.34 16.40
N LYS A 866 -42.56 3.58 15.41
CA LYS A 866 -42.36 2.72 14.25
C LYS A 866 -40.94 2.15 14.21
N VAL A 867 -39.93 2.94 14.57
CA VAL A 867 -38.52 2.55 14.62
C VAL A 867 -38.08 2.50 16.10
N PHE A 868 -37.60 1.36 16.51
CA PHE A 868 -37.12 1.08 17.86
C PHE A 868 -35.62 0.78 17.81
N TRP A 869 -34.84 1.41 18.67
CA TRP A 869 -33.40 1.19 18.77
C TRP A 869 -33.04 0.13 19.80
N LEU A 870 -32.01 -0.68 19.47
CA LEU A 870 -31.42 -1.59 20.42
C LEU A 870 -29.91 -1.70 20.15
N ASP A 871 -29.11 -1.27 21.11
CA ASP A 871 -27.65 -1.49 21.09
C ASP A 871 -27.31 -2.72 21.93
N LEU A 872 -26.67 -3.68 21.31
CA LEU A 872 -26.22 -4.93 21.94
C LEU A 872 -24.68 -4.99 22.04
N SER A 873 -23.98 -3.91 21.78
CA SER A 873 -22.51 -3.87 21.72
C SER A 873 -21.85 -4.33 23.02
N GLU A 874 -22.45 -4.01 24.17
CA GLU A 874 -21.97 -4.43 25.50
C GLU A 874 -21.87 -5.94 25.68
N HIS A 875 -22.73 -6.72 25.02
CA HIS A 875 -22.69 -8.19 25.10
C HIS A 875 -21.51 -8.80 24.32
N PHE A 876 -20.83 -8.02 23.49
CA PHE A 876 -19.71 -8.43 22.64
C PHE A 876 -18.39 -7.78 23.03
N LEU A 877 -18.39 -6.99 24.10
CA LEU A 877 -17.21 -6.29 24.61
C LEU A 877 -16.91 -6.72 26.06
N GLU A 878 -15.64 -6.83 26.39
CA GLU A 878 -15.18 -6.95 27.78
C GLU A 878 -15.30 -5.58 28.48
N SER A 879 -15.20 -5.58 29.81
CA SER A 879 -15.28 -4.35 30.62
C SER A 879 -14.22 -3.28 30.27
N ASP A 880 -13.13 -3.70 29.63
CA ASP A 880 -12.09 -2.80 29.12
C ASP A 880 -12.34 -2.31 27.69
N GLY A 881 -13.49 -2.63 27.11
CA GLY A 881 -13.89 -2.29 25.74
C GLY A 881 -13.21 -3.13 24.65
N THR A 882 -12.50 -4.18 24.98
CA THR A 882 -11.98 -5.13 23.99
C THR A 882 -13.07 -6.12 23.57
N LEU A 883 -12.90 -6.73 22.40
CA LEU A 883 -13.83 -7.75 21.91
C LEU A 883 -13.79 -9.00 22.79
N THR A 884 -14.98 -9.51 23.16
CA THR A 884 -15.14 -10.81 23.82
C THR A 884 -14.85 -11.93 22.80
N LYS A 885 -13.57 -12.21 22.56
CA LYS A 885 -13.08 -13.09 21.48
C LYS A 885 -13.78 -14.44 21.39
N ARG A 886 -14.18 -15.04 22.53
CA ARG A 886 -14.88 -16.34 22.58
C ARG A 886 -16.22 -16.34 21.84
N LEU A 887 -16.82 -15.15 21.59
CA LEU A 887 -18.11 -15.01 20.91
C LEU A 887 -17.96 -14.87 19.38
N PHE A 888 -16.75 -14.74 18.90
CA PHE A 888 -16.46 -14.54 17.49
C PHE A 888 -15.78 -15.77 16.86
N GLN A 889 -15.87 -15.88 15.54
CA GLN A 889 -15.08 -16.86 14.78
C GLN A 889 -13.60 -16.52 14.90
N ASP A 890 -12.70 -17.52 14.84
CA ASP A 890 -11.24 -17.29 14.88
C ASP A 890 -10.76 -16.70 13.53
N GLU A 891 -11.15 -15.46 13.27
CA GLU A 891 -10.77 -14.68 12.10
C GLU A 891 -9.58 -13.80 12.46
N LYS A 892 -8.41 -14.16 11.96
CA LYS A 892 -7.19 -13.35 12.15
C LYS A 892 -6.98 -12.41 10.96
N PRO A 893 -6.51 -11.19 11.19
CA PRO A 893 -6.17 -10.59 12.50
C PRO A 893 -7.36 -9.97 13.24
N TYR A 894 -8.53 -9.79 12.60
CA TYR A 894 -9.63 -8.98 13.13
C TYR A 894 -10.99 -9.66 12.94
N PRO A 895 -11.54 -10.32 13.99
CA PRO A 895 -12.82 -10.99 13.90
C PRO A 895 -13.99 -10.01 13.67
N ILE A 896 -14.97 -10.46 12.86
CA ILE A 896 -16.18 -9.73 12.51
C ILE A 896 -17.42 -10.61 12.70
N HIS A 897 -17.32 -11.90 12.37
CA HIS A 897 -18.44 -12.82 12.38
C HIS A 897 -18.56 -13.54 13.72
N LEU A 898 -19.78 -13.71 14.17
CA LEU A 898 -20.09 -14.44 15.40
C LEU A 898 -19.94 -15.95 15.20
N ASN A 899 -19.52 -16.65 16.24
CA ASN A 899 -19.63 -18.11 16.33
C ASN A 899 -20.98 -18.50 16.97
N ALA A 900 -21.21 -19.79 17.26
CA ALA A 900 -22.45 -20.26 17.85
C ALA A 900 -22.77 -19.61 19.21
N GLU A 901 -21.75 -19.41 20.07
CA GLU A 901 -21.93 -18.72 21.36
C GLU A 901 -22.29 -17.23 21.16
N GLY A 902 -21.71 -16.57 20.18
CA GLY A 902 -22.04 -15.19 19.83
C GLY A 902 -23.47 -15.05 19.32
N TYR A 903 -23.93 -15.99 18.49
CA TYR A 903 -25.33 -16.02 18.06
C TYR A 903 -26.30 -16.36 19.24
N GLN A 904 -25.90 -17.20 20.18
CA GLN A 904 -26.67 -17.47 21.40
C GLN A 904 -26.80 -16.20 22.28
N ALA A 905 -25.72 -15.46 22.45
CA ALA A 905 -25.72 -14.18 23.16
C ALA A 905 -26.65 -13.17 22.48
N TRP A 906 -26.53 -13.04 21.13
CA TRP A 906 -27.40 -12.15 20.35
C TRP A 906 -28.90 -12.51 20.49
N ALA A 907 -29.27 -13.79 20.30
CA ALA A 907 -30.65 -14.25 20.45
C ALA A 907 -31.21 -13.89 21.82
N LYS A 908 -30.49 -14.23 22.90
CA LYS A 908 -30.87 -13.95 24.27
C LYS A 908 -31.06 -12.46 24.56
N ALA A 909 -30.14 -11.63 24.08
CA ALA A 909 -30.14 -10.19 24.33
C ALA A 909 -31.31 -9.46 23.63
N MET A 910 -31.72 -9.88 22.42
CA MET A 910 -32.81 -9.21 21.70
C MET A 910 -34.22 -9.86 21.97
N GLN A 911 -34.27 -11.01 22.62
CA GLN A 911 -35.50 -11.78 22.77
C GLN A 911 -36.63 -10.97 23.40
N LEU A 912 -36.39 -10.37 24.56
CA LEU A 912 -37.41 -9.60 25.28
C LEU A 912 -37.96 -8.44 24.45
N LYS A 913 -37.07 -7.77 23.70
CA LYS A 913 -37.48 -6.64 22.84
C LYS A 913 -38.32 -7.09 21.66
N ILE A 914 -37.95 -8.21 21.01
CA ILE A 914 -38.80 -8.80 19.97
C ILE A 914 -40.16 -9.20 20.51
N GLU A 915 -40.22 -9.89 21.66
CA GLU A 915 -41.50 -10.30 22.29
C GLU A 915 -42.35 -9.08 22.65
N GLU A 916 -41.77 -8.00 23.18
CA GLU A 916 -42.47 -6.75 23.43
C GLU A 916 -43.09 -6.16 22.16
N LEU A 917 -42.30 -6.06 21.11
CA LEU A 917 -42.72 -5.42 19.82
C LEU A 917 -43.74 -6.27 19.06
N MET A 918 -43.74 -7.58 19.27
CA MET A 918 -44.66 -8.53 18.64
C MET A 918 -45.99 -8.65 19.35
N LYS A 919 -46.10 -8.32 20.66
CA LYS A 919 -47.32 -8.31 21.44
C LYS A 919 -48.25 -7.12 21.17
N LYS A 920 -47.69 -6.01 20.75
CA LYS A 920 -48.41 -4.78 20.39
C LYS A 920 -48.64 -4.73 18.86
#